data_0ee891a39679d8567a25af1f043ae2b3
#
_entry.id   0ee891a39679d8567a25af1f043ae2b3
#
_cell.length_a   1.000
_cell.length_b   1.000
_cell.length_c   1.000
_cell.angle_alpha   90.00
_cell.angle_beta   90.00
_cell.angle_gamma   90.00
#
_symmetry.space_group_name_H-M   'P 1'
#
loop_
_entity.id
_entity.type
_entity.pdbx_description
1 polymer ?
#
loop_
_entity_poly.entity_id
_entity_poly.type
_entity_poly.pdbx_seq_one_letter_code
_entity_poly.pdbx_strand_id
1 'polypeptide(L)'
;MLNNNSQHRPLDLICLGRVAVDLYAEQIGSRLEDVASFAKYLGGSSGNMAYGTARLGLKSAMLSRVGDEQMGSFVREELERVGVDTTALQTDPERHTGLVLLALKDRESFPLLFYRRDCADMAIDADAIDPEFIARAKALAITGTHLSTDTTRRACRKALDAAAHYGVKRVLDIDYRPVLWGLTNPGDGETRFIADDKVTTDLQRWLTDFDLIVGTEEEFHIAGGSTDTLTALRAVREVSEATLVCKLGPMGCVVFEGAIPDRIEDGILVKGVQVEVLNVLGAGDAFMSGLLRGWLRGEPWQTSAGYANACGALVVSRHGCAPAMPTEDELFDYLERRDEVPRPDIDQRLNHLHRVTTRVPAQWPEVLGLAFDHRRQLTDMAREEYADSARLPALKKLLVTAAEEGAKLGGISTPAILVDDVLGQDALNQASGKGWWIGRPVELPGSRPLRFQHGDDLGACLRNWPREQIIKCLVFYHPDDEVALRLEQEERLRQLYQAACAYGLELLIEVIPPPDMPNDDTTLPRSLQRLYNLGIRPDWWKLPAMSDAAWQAVGETIELEDTYCRGVVLLGLDAPMDDMKRGFEAASHHACCKGFTVGRTLFASASRDWLAGRIDDAGLVQQVAQNYAELIKAWRQLRQAQPQTQAHTEEA
;
A
#
# COMPACT_ATOMS: atom_id res chain seq x y z
N MET A 1 25.76 21.74 -33.72
CA MET A 1 26.50 20.85 -32.81
C MET A 1 25.59 20.59 -31.64
N LEU A 2 24.77 19.55 -31.68
CA LEU A 2 23.90 19.14 -30.61
C LEU A 2 24.77 18.41 -29.59
N ASN A 3 24.93 19.01 -28.43
CA ASN A 3 25.59 18.40 -27.27
C ASN A 3 24.86 17.12 -26.88
N ASN A 4 25.45 15.98 -27.18
CA ASN A 4 25.07 14.67 -26.67
C ASN A 4 25.47 14.58 -25.18
N ASN A 5 24.86 15.40 -24.33
CA ASN A 5 24.89 15.19 -22.89
C ASN A 5 23.70 14.27 -22.57
N SER A 6 23.97 12.99 -22.39
CA SER A 6 23.06 12.08 -21.68
C SER A 6 23.00 12.54 -20.22
N GLN A 7 22.28 13.65 -19.97
CA GLN A 7 22.00 14.12 -18.60
C GLN A 7 21.27 12.99 -17.91
N HIS A 8 21.81 12.51 -16.83
CA HIS A 8 21.17 11.58 -15.91
C HIS A 8 19.91 12.27 -15.37
N ARG A 9 18.73 11.95 -15.94
CA ARG A 9 17.44 12.47 -15.52
C ARG A 9 16.97 11.68 -14.29
N PRO A 10 16.80 12.33 -13.14
CA PRO A 10 16.46 11.62 -11.90
C PRO A 10 15.05 11.04 -11.87
N LEU A 11 14.14 11.55 -12.71
CA LEU A 11 12.76 11.07 -12.86
C LEU A 11 12.60 10.32 -14.19
N ASP A 12 11.84 9.23 -14.14
CA ASP A 12 11.44 8.52 -15.36
C ASP A 12 10.21 9.18 -15.99
N LEU A 13 9.24 9.59 -15.18
CA LEU A 13 7.94 10.05 -15.64
C LEU A 13 7.39 11.19 -14.78
N ILE A 14 6.83 12.21 -15.42
CA ILE A 14 5.92 13.17 -14.79
C ILE A 14 4.52 12.92 -15.35
N CYS A 15 3.52 12.68 -14.49
CA CYS A 15 2.12 12.60 -14.89
C CYS A 15 1.42 13.94 -14.61
N LEU A 16 0.90 14.58 -15.67
CA LEU A 16 0.11 15.81 -15.55
C LEU A 16 -1.36 15.49 -15.81
N GLY A 17 -2.23 15.86 -14.90
CA GLY A 17 -3.65 15.73 -15.13
C GLY A 17 -4.47 15.46 -13.86
N ARG A 18 -5.55 14.69 -14.03
CA ARG A 18 -6.50 14.40 -12.96
C ARG A 18 -5.91 13.66 -11.78
N VAL A 19 -6.20 14.17 -10.60
CA VAL A 19 -6.03 13.49 -9.33
C VAL A 19 -7.25 13.75 -8.43
N ALA A 20 -7.79 12.71 -7.80
CA ALA A 20 -9.03 12.81 -7.06
C ALA A 20 -9.08 11.78 -5.93
N VAL A 21 -10.13 11.84 -5.13
CA VAL A 21 -10.54 10.75 -4.24
C VAL A 21 -11.68 10.00 -4.89
N ASP A 22 -11.53 8.68 -5.00
CA ASP A 22 -12.57 7.78 -5.45
C ASP A 22 -13.19 7.05 -4.25
N LEU A 23 -14.51 7.12 -4.13
CA LEU A 23 -15.30 6.38 -3.14
C LEU A 23 -15.99 5.20 -3.83
N TYR A 24 -15.41 4.01 -3.66
CA TYR A 24 -15.94 2.75 -4.20
C TYR A 24 -16.93 2.12 -3.24
N ALA A 25 -18.14 1.82 -3.73
CA ALA A 25 -19.12 1.05 -2.97
C ALA A 25 -18.56 -0.29 -2.50
N GLU A 26 -18.72 -0.61 -1.22
CA GLU A 26 -18.33 -1.92 -0.69
C GLU A 26 -19.38 -3.01 -0.99
N GLN A 27 -20.64 -2.62 -1.25
CA GLN A 27 -21.72 -3.55 -1.61
C GLN A 27 -21.73 -3.74 -3.13
N ILE A 28 -21.04 -4.79 -3.61
CA ILE A 28 -21.04 -5.19 -5.03
C ILE A 28 -22.42 -5.72 -5.40
N GLY A 29 -22.93 -5.32 -6.58
CA GLY A 29 -24.26 -5.68 -7.07
C GLY A 29 -25.37 -4.71 -6.65
N SER A 30 -25.07 -3.68 -5.85
CA SER A 30 -26.04 -2.67 -5.42
C SER A 30 -26.11 -1.48 -6.38
N ARG A 31 -27.30 -0.86 -6.50
CA ARG A 31 -27.39 0.48 -7.10
C ARG A 31 -26.70 1.50 -6.19
N LEU A 32 -26.22 2.59 -6.76
CA LEU A 32 -25.50 3.62 -5.98
C LEU A 32 -26.35 4.19 -4.83
N GLU A 33 -27.69 4.31 -5.06
CA GLU A 33 -28.65 4.80 -4.07
C GLU A 33 -28.84 3.86 -2.88
N ASP A 34 -28.52 2.57 -3.05
CA ASP A 34 -28.73 1.53 -2.02
C ASP A 34 -27.41 1.19 -1.28
N VAL A 35 -26.30 1.87 -1.63
CA VAL A 35 -25.00 1.66 -1.03
C VAL A 35 -24.96 2.22 0.40
N ALA A 36 -24.53 1.38 1.35
CA ALA A 36 -24.44 1.74 2.76
C ALA A 36 -23.03 2.23 3.19
N SER A 37 -21.97 1.79 2.48
CA SER A 37 -20.60 2.12 2.84
C SER A 37 -19.67 2.19 1.62
N PHE A 38 -18.61 2.99 1.74
CA PHE A 38 -17.64 3.21 0.68
C PHE A 38 -16.21 3.03 1.19
N ALA A 39 -15.37 2.40 0.38
CA ALA A 39 -13.94 2.41 0.54
C ALA A 39 -13.34 3.63 -0.17
N LYS A 40 -12.43 4.33 0.51
CA LYS A 40 -11.75 5.52 0.00
C LYS A 40 -10.43 5.15 -0.66
N TYR A 41 -10.24 5.55 -1.91
CA TYR A 41 -9.04 5.29 -2.69
C TYR A 41 -8.53 6.54 -3.41
N LEU A 42 -7.26 6.52 -3.81
CA LEU A 42 -6.73 7.45 -4.79
C LEU A 42 -7.41 7.20 -6.14
N GLY A 43 -7.78 8.26 -6.84
CA GLY A 43 -8.39 8.22 -8.15
C GLY A 43 -7.86 9.31 -9.08
N GLY A 44 -8.46 9.36 -10.28
CA GLY A 44 -8.02 10.22 -11.36
C GLY A 44 -6.94 9.57 -12.22
N SER A 45 -7.12 9.61 -13.56
CA SER A 45 -6.29 8.86 -14.51
C SER A 45 -4.79 9.14 -14.37
N SER A 46 -4.39 10.42 -14.26
CA SER A 46 -2.97 10.76 -14.10
C SER A 46 -2.44 10.38 -12.72
N GLY A 47 -3.25 10.50 -11.66
CA GLY A 47 -2.90 10.02 -10.31
C GLY A 47 -2.71 8.51 -10.28
N ASN A 48 -3.64 7.76 -10.88
CA ASN A 48 -3.55 6.31 -11.00
C ASN A 48 -2.31 5.87 -11.81
N MET A 49 -2.00 6.58 -12.90
CA MET A 49 -0.82 6.31 -13.72
C MET A 49 0.49 6.58 -12.95
N ALA A 50 0.59 7.69 -12.22
CA ALA A 50 1.75 8.00 -11.38
C ALA A 50 1.93 6.93 -10.29
N TYR A 51 0.84 6.55 -9.63
CA TYR A 51 0.81 5.51 -8.61
C TYR A 51 1.23 4.14 -9.17
N GLY A 52 0.62 3.71 -10.29
CA GLY A 52 0.89 2.41 -10.90
C GLY A 52 2.31 2.30 -11.45
N THR A 53 2.84 3.33 -12.10
CA THR A 53 4.22 3.34 -12.61
C THR A 53 5.25 3.32 -11.48
N ALA A 54 4.99 4.01 -10.36
CA ALA A 54 5.85 3.95 -9.18
C ALA A 54 5.88 2.53 -8.57
N ARG A 55 4.73 1.86 -8.49
CA ARG A 55 4.66 0.46 -8.03
C ARG A 55 5.39 -0.52 -8.95
N LEU A 56 5.51 -0.18 -10.24
CA LEU A 56 6.28 -0.94 -11.23
C LEU A 56 7.76 -0.50 -11.29
N GLY A 57 8.26 0.22 -10.28
CA GLY A 57 9.66 0.57 -10.11
C GLY A 57 10.16 1.75 -10.94
N LEU A 58 9.27 2.59 -11.52
CA LEU A 58 9.66 3.85 -12.13
C LEU A 58 9.72 4.98 -11.07
N LYS A 59 10.62 5.92 -11.27
CA LYS A 59 10.69 7.17 -10.50
C LYS A 59 9.69 8.15 -11.09
N SER A 60 8.47 8.11 -10.57
CA SER A 60 7.34 8.89 -11.05
C SER A 60 7.11 10.15 -10.22
N ALA A 61 6.57 11.19 -10.83
CA ALA A 61 6.17 12.44 -10.19
C ALA A 61 4.75 12.84 -10.62
N MET A 62 4.04 13.55 -9.72
CA MET A 62 2.71 14.07 -10.01
C MET A 62 2.73 15.60 -10.16
N LEU A 63 2.28 16.10 -11.32
CA LEU A 63 2.01 17.51 -11.57
C LEU A 63 0.49 17.70 -11.66
N SER A 64 -0.10 18.25 -10.59
CA SER A 64 -1.53 18.50 -10.48
C SER A 64 -1.80 19.50 -9.35
N ARG A 65 -3.05 19.58 -8.90
CA ARG A 65 -3.44 20.44 -7.78
C ARG A 65 -4.49 19.74 -6.91
N VAL A 66 -4.33 19.84 -5.58
CA VAL A 66 -5.26 19.31 -4.58
C VAL A 66 -5.72 20.43 -3.65
N GLY A 67 -6.83 20.26 -2.96
CA GLY A 67 -7.31 21.21 -1.97
C GLY A 67 -6.45 21.23 -0.70
N ASP A 68 -6.52 22.35 0.03
CA ASP A 68 -5.91 22.50 1.36
C ASP A 68 -6.85 21.93 2.44
N GLU A 69 -7.16 20.64 2.33
CA GLU A 69 -8.05 19.91 3.23
C GLU A 69 -7.66 18.42 3.31
N GLN A 70 -8.34 17.64 4.17
CA GLN A 70 -7.95 16.27 4.49
C GLN A 70 -7.95 15.31 3.28
N MET A 71 -8.78 15.56 2.25
CA MET A 71 -8.76 14.74 1.04
C MET A 71 -7.57 15.07 0.16
N GLY A 72 -7.14 16.35 0.11
CA GLY A 72 -5.89 16.75 -0.53
C GLY A 72 -4.67 16.17 0.16
N SER A 73 -4.64 16.21 1.50
CA SER A 73 -3.60 15.54 2.30
C SER A 73 -3.56 14.03 2.02
N PHE A 74 -4.72 13.38 2.01
CA PHE A 74 -4.84 11.94 1.69
C PHE A 74 -4.25 11.61 0.31
N VAL A 75 -4.59 12.37 -0.72
CA VAL A 75 -4.06 12.16 -2.08
C VAL A 75 -2.53 12.27 -2.10
N ARG A 76 -1.99 13.31 -1.45
CA ARG A 76 -0.54 13.52 -1.36
C ARG A 76 0.16 12.36 -0.65
N GLU A 77 -0.34 11.98 0.52
CA GLU A 77 0.22 10.90 1.33
C GLU A 77 0.15 9.54 0.61
N GLU A 78 -0.95 9.24 -0.12
CA GLU A 78 -1.07 8.00 -0.88
C GLU A 78 -0.06 7.94 -2.04
N LEU A 79 0.20 9.05 -2.72
CA LEU A 79 1.21 9.14 -3.77
C LEU A 79 2.62 8.99 -3.19
N GLU A 80 2.93 9.71 -2.11
CA GLU A 80 4.23 9.63 -1.42
C GLU A 80 4.50 8.23 -0.86
N ARG A 81 3.46 7.56 -0.39
CA ARG A 81 3.51 6.20 0.16
C ARG A 81 4.13 5.19 -0.82
N VAL A 82 3.87 5.34 -2.12
CA VAL A 82 4.43 4.47 -3.16
C VAL A 82 5.67 5.06 -3.83
N GLY A 83 6.19 6.18 -3.33
CA GLY A 83 7.42 6.80 -3.81
C GLY A 83 7.23 7.77 -4.99
N VAL A 84 6.02 8.28 -5.23
CA VAL A 84 5.79 9.35 -6.20
C VAL A 84 6.29 10.68 -5.65
N ASP A 85 7.08 11.41 -6.44
CA ASP A 85 7.50 12.78 -6.12
C ASP A 85 6.30 13.73 -6.24
N THR A 86 5.88 14.32 -5.11
CA THR A 86 4.75 15.25 -5.02
C THR A 86 5.19 16.73 -4.99
N THR A 87 6.47 17.01 -5.27
CA THR A 87 7.01 18.38 -5.24
C THR A 87 6.25 19.35 -6.15
N ALA A 88 5.76 18.86 -7.31
CA ALA A 88 4.97 19.65 -8.26
C ALA A 88 3.45 19.50 -8.05
N LEU A 89 3.00 18.84 -6.98
CA LEU A 89 1.60 18.77 -6.62
C LEU A 89 1.21 20.04 -5.85
N GLN A 90 0.51 20.95 -6.54
CA GLN A 90 0.10 22.26 -6.00
C GLN A 90 -0.98 22.10 -4.92
N THR A 91 -1.12 23.09 -4.05
CA THR A 91 -2.20 23.17 -3.06
C THR A 91 -3.11 24.35 -3.38
N ASP A 92 -4.41 24.14 -3.41
CA ASP A 92 -5.43 25.17 -3.63
C ASP A 92 -6.08 25.54 -2.28
N PRO A 93 -5.97 26.81 -1.83
CA PRO A 93 -6.56 27.21 -0.55
C PRO A 93 -8.07 27.44 -0.61
N GLU A 94 -8.69 27.47 -1.81
CA GLU A 94 -10.10 27.80 -1.98
C GLU A 94 -10.94 26.65 -2.53
N ARG A 95 -10.33 25.74 -3.33
CA ARG A 95 -11.02 24.64 -3.99
C ARG A 95 -10.78 23.33 -3.29
N HIS A 96 -11.82 22.50 -3.25
CA HIS A 96 -11.69 21.13 -2.73
C HIS A 96 -11.06 20.19 -3.75
N THR A 97 -10.47 19.12 -3.23
CA THR A 97 -10.02 17.98 -4.02
C THR A 97 -11.22 17.33 -4.72
N GLY A 98 -11.05 16.94 -5.99
CA GLY A 98 -12.09 16.28 -6.75
C GLY A 98 -12.52 14.96 -6.11
N LEU A 99 -13.82 14.65 -6.17
CA LEU A 99 -14.41 13.45 -5.60
C LEU A 99 -15.23 12.71 -6.65
N VAL A 100 -15.13 11.37 -6.68
CA VAL A 100 -15.94 10.49 -7.51
C VAL A 100 -16.58 9.44 -6.63
N LEU A 101 -17.91 9.26 -6.73
CA LEU A 101 -18.63 8.15 -6.12
C LEU A 101 -18.94 7.13 -7.20
N LEU A 102 -18.77 5.86 -6.87
CA LEU A 102 -19.02 4.81 -7.84
C LEU A 102 -19.48 3.51 -7.17
N ALA A 103 -20.31 2.76 -7.90
CA ALA A 103 -20.75 1.43 -7.52
C ALA A 103 -20.42 0.43 -8.63
N LEU A 104 -20.24 -0.82 -8.25
CA LEU A 104 -20.10 -1.95 -9.16
C LEU A 104 -21.40 -2.72 -9.11
N LYS A 105 -22.35 -2.41 -10.02
CA LYS A 105 -23.67 -3.04 -10.03
C LYS A 105 -23.62 -4.41 -10.70
N ASP A 106 -23.00 -4.47 -11.87
CA ASP A 106 -22.75 -5.70 -12.62
C ASP A 106 -21.53 -5.51 -13.54
N ARG A 107 -21.25 -6.47 -14.44
CA ARG A 107 -20.10 -6.41 -15.35
C ARG A 107 -20.16 -5.28 -16.38
N GLU A 108 -21.36 -4.77 -16.65
CA GLU A 108 -21.62 -3.76 -17.68
C GLU A 108 -22.01 -2.40 -17.10
N SER A 109 -22.57 -2.39 -15.86
CA SER A 109 -23.13 -1.19 -15.21
C SER A 109 -22.30 -0.81 -13.98
N PHE A 110 -21.65 0.35 -14.03
CA PHE A 110 -20.86 0.92 -12.92
C PHE A 110 -21.16 2.40 -12.78
N PRO A 111 -22.29 2.76 -12.14
CA PRO A 111 -22.69 4.15 -11.95
C PRO A 111 -21.57 5.01 -11.38
N LEU A 112 -21.27 6.10 -12.08
CA LEU A 112 -20.22 7.05 -11.74
C LEU A 112 -20.82 8.44 -11.54
N LEU A 113 -20.59 9.04 -10.38
CA LEU A 113 -21.02 10.38 -10.05
C LEU A 113 -19.82 11.27 -9.77
N PHE A 114 -19.58 12.26 -10.63
CA PHE A 114 -18.45 13.16 -10.55
C PHE A 114 -18.79 14.44 -9.76
N TYR A 115 -18.25 14.60 -8.58
CA TYR A 115 -18.22 15.87 -7.83
C TYR A 115 -16.94 16.62 -8.19
N ARG A 116 -16.86 17.09 -9.45
CA ARG A 116 -15.64 17.67 -10.00
C ARG A 116 -15.84 19.08 -10.59
N ARG A 117 -16.97 19.72 -10.31
CA ARG A 117 -17.17 21.10 -10.75
C ARG A 117 -16.30 22.02 -9.92
N ASP A 118 -15.44 22.80 -10.57
CA ASP A 118 -14.53 23.77 -9.95
C ASP A 118 -13.65 23.18 -8.84
N CYS A 119 -13.18 21.92 -9.01
CA CYS A 119 -12.25 21.29 -8.09
C CYS A 119 -10.79 21.69 -8.37
N ALA A 120 -9.91 21.43 -7.41
CA ALA A 120 -8.53 21.91 -7.41
C ALA A 120 -7.74 21.49 -8.65
N ASP A 121 -7.82 20.22 -9.10
CA ASP A 121 -7.08 19.71 -10.25
C ASP A 121 -7.55 20.29 -11.61
N MET A 122 -8.76 20.89 -11.66
CA MET A 122 -9.23 21.65 -12.82
C MET A 122 -8.71 23.10 -12.85
N ALA A 123 -8.00 23.52 -11.79
CA ALA A 123 -7.45 24.86 -11.61
C ALA A 123 -5.93 24.86 -11.41
N ILE A 124 -5.22 23.96 -12.09
CA ILE A 124 -3.75 23.92 -12.06
C ILE A 124 -3.22 25.31 -12.46
N ASP A 125 -2.40 25.88 -11.58
CA ASP A 125 -1.76 27.16 -11.87
C ASP A 125 -0.60 26.96 -12.86
N ALA A 126 -0.84 27.39 -14.10
CA ALA A 126 0.17 27.29 -15.15
C ALA A 126 1.41 28.13 -14.86
N ASP A 127 1.27 29.26 -14.15
CA ASP A 127 2.41 30.13 -13.86
C ASP A 127 3.34 29.55 -12.80
N ALA A 128 2.82 28.70 -11.93
CA ALA A 128 3.57 27.95 -10.93
C ALA A 128 4.27 26.68 -11.47
N ILE A 129 4.06 26.31 -12.75
CA ILE A 129 4.77 25.18 -13.35
C ILE A 129 6.23 25.58 -13.62
N ASP A 130 7.16 24.88 -12.96
CA ASP A 130 8.60 25.07 -13.16
C ASP A 130 9.09 24.28 -14.37
N PRO A 131 9.58 24.93 -15.45
CA PRO A 131 10.13 24.24 -16.62
C PRO A 131 11.35 23.37 -16.30
N GLU A 132 12.15 23.74 -15.29
CA GLU A 132 13.32 22.95 -14.89
C GLU A 132 12.90 21.66 -14.19
N PHE A 133 11.76 21.67 -13.48
CA PHE A 133 11.21 20.44 -12.94
C PHE A 133 10.85 19.44 -14.06
N ILE A 134 10.23 19.93 -15.15
CA ILE A 134 9.92 19.09 -16.33
C ILE A 134 11.19 18.51 -16.94
N ALA A 135 12.28 19.28 -17.01
CA ALA A 135 13.57 18.84 -17.55
C ALA A 135 14.18 17.64 -16.81
N ARG A 136 13.78 17.39 -15.55
CA ARG A 136 14.28 16.28 -14.74
C ARG A 136 13.75 14.91 -15.17
N ALA A 137 12.71 14.84 -15.99
CA ALA A 137 12.06 13.59 -16.39
C ALA A 137 12.47 13.10 -17.77
N LYS A 138 12.41 11.77 -18.00
CA LYS A 138 12.56 11.18 -19.32
C LYS A 138 11.32 11.41 -20.18
N ALA A 139 10.13 11.40 -19.56
CA ALA A 139 8.85 11.64 -20.21
C ALA A 139 7.87 12.46 -19.36
N LEU A 140 6.98 13.17 -20.06
CA LEU A 140 5.80 13.84 -19.54
C LEU A 140 4.56 13.15 -20.15
N ALA A 141 3.69 12.59 -19.30
CA ALA A 141 2.42 12.02 -19.72
C ALA A 141 1.26 12.97 -19.35
N ILE A 142 0.37 13.18 -20.31
CA ILE A 142 -0.84 14.00 -20.16
C ILE A 142 -2.05 13.14 -20.50
N THR A 143 -3.16 13.34 -19.77
CA THR A 143 -4.45 12.72 -20.12
C THR A 143 -5.36 13.74 -20.80
N GLY A 144 -6.08 13.31 -21.84
CA GLY A 144 -6.93 14.18 -22.66
C GLY A 144 -8.07 14.83 -21.90
N THR A 145 -8.45 14.30 -20.73
CA THR A 145 -9.40 14.99 -19.83
C THR A 145 -8.93 16.38 -19.40
N HIS A 146 -7.61 16.62 -19.35
CA HIS A 146 -7.03 17.94 -19.05
C HIS A 146 -6.91 18.86 -20.27
N LEU A 147 -7.31 18.39 -21.44
CA LEU A 147 -7.50 19.23 -22.62
C LEU A 147 -8.93 19.77 -22.76
N SER A 148 -9.81 19.52 -21.78
CA SER A 148 -11.25 19.86 -21.85
C SER A 148 -11.59 21.30 -21.49
N THR A 149 -10.76 22.02 -20.72
CA THR A 149 -11.01 23.40 -20.29
C THR A 149 -9.84 24.34 -20.59
N ASP A 150 -10.10 25.65 -20.71
CA ASP A 150 -9.05 26.61 -21.03
C ASP A 150 -7.98 26.74 -19.94
N THR A 151 -8.36 26.56 -18.68
CA THR A 151 -7.41 26.62 -17.55
C THR A 151 -6.43 25.44 -17.61
N THR A 152 -6.94 24.22 -17.76
CA THR A 152 -6.11 23.02 -17.84
C THR A 152 -5.29 22.98 -19.13
N ARG A 153 -5.85 23.46 -20.26
CA ARG A 153 -5.12 23.63 -21.54
C ARG A 153 -3.89 24.52 -21.41
N ARG A 154 -3.98 25.63 -20.67
CA ARG A 154 -2.82 26.52 -20.43
C ARG A 154 -1.72 25.80 -19.67
N ALA A 155 -2.07 25.04 -18.62
CA ALA A 155 -1.11 24.24 -17.88
C ALA A 155 -0.46 23.16 -18.75
N CYS A 156 -1.26 22.41 -19.53
CA CYS A 156 -0.76 21.42 -20.48
C CYS A 156 0.17 22.04 -21.52
N ARG A 157 -0.20 23.20 -22.12
CA ARG A 157 0.63 23.89 -23.10
C ARG A 157 1.99 24.28 -22.52
N LYS A 158 2.01 24.91 -21.33
CA LYS A 158 3.27 25.29 -20.68
C LYS A 158 4.16 24.09 -20.39
N ALA A 159 3.58 22.98 -19.92
CA ALA A 159 4.35 21.76 -19.65
C ALA A 159 4.88 21.11 -20.93
N LEU A 160 4.09 21.06 -22.02
CA LEU A 160 4.51 20.54 -23.33
C LEU A 160 5.60 21.38 -23.97
N ASP A 161 5.49 22.72 -23.90
CA ASP A 161 6.51 23.62 -24.42
C ASP A 161 7.85 23.45 -23.68
N ALA A 162 7.79 23.30 -22.35
CA ALA A 162 8.98 22.98 -21.56
C ALA A 162 9.55 21.58 -21.93
N ALA A 163 8.70 20.57 -22.07
CA ALA A 163 9.11 19.23 -22.48
C ALA A 163 9.80 19.23 -23.85
N ALA A 164 9.23 19.95 -24.81
CA ALA A 164 9.81 20.13 -26.14
C ALA A 164 11.18 20.84 -26.08
N HIS A 165 11.27 21.92 -25.29
CA HIS A 165 12.51 22.70 -25.14
C HIS A 165 13.67 21.85 -24.57
N TYR A 166 13.37 21.01 -23.58
CA TYR A 166 14.38 20.17 -22.92
C TYR A 166 14.53 18.76 -23.56
N GLY A 167 13.79 18.45 -24.63
CA GLY A 167 13.82 17.12 -25.26
C GLY A 167 13.30 16.01 -24.36
N VAL A 168 12.29 16.31 -23.55
CA VAL A 168 11.52 15.33 -22.75
C VAL A 168 10.49 14.69 -23.67
N LYS A 169 10.38 13.36 -23.66
CA LYS A 169 9.35 12.64 -24.44
C LYS A 169 7.95 13.01 -23.96
N ARG A 170 6.99 13.08 -24.87
CA ARG A 170 5.61 13.54 -24.59
C ARG A 170 4.64 12.43 -24.92
N VAL A 171 3.81 12.06 -23.94
CA VAL A 171 2.86 10.97 -24.01
C VAL A 171 1.44 11.49 -23.79
N LEU A 172 0.52 11.05 -24.64
CA LEU A 172 -0.91 11.29 -24.50
C LEU A 172 -1.64 9.95 -24.25
N ASP A 173 -2.38 9.85 -23.14
CA ASP A 173 -3.53 8.96 -23.06
C ASP A 173 -4.78 9.76 -23.43
N ILE A 174 -5.48 9.34 -24.48
CA ILE A 174 -6.62 10.12 -25.01
C ILE A 174 -7.70 10.29 -23.93
N ASP A 175 -7.92 9.28 -23.08
CA ASP A 175 -8.80 9.30 -21.89
C ASP A 175 -10.03 10.22 -22.08
N TYR A 176 -10.84 9.94 -23.10
CA TYR A 176 -12.01 10.75 -23.41
C TYR A 176 -13.15 10.44 -22.44
N ARG A 177 -13.72 11.50 -21.88
CA ARG A 177 -14.88 11.45 -20.97
C ARG A 177 -15.88 12.53 -21.35
N PRO A 178 -16.99 12.20 -22.03
CA PRO A 178 -17.99 13.19 -22.48
C PRO A 178 -18.47 14.14 -21.39
N VAL A 179 -18.66 13.66 -20.16
CA VAL A 179 -19.06 14.47 -18.99
C VAL A 179 -18.08 15.59 -18.68
N LEU A 180 -16.78 15.36 -18.84
CA LEU A 180 -15.74 16.37 -18.57
C LEU A 180 -15.60 17.38 -19.72
N TRP A 181 -16.05 17.03 -20.93
CA TRP A 181 -16.18 17.93 -22.07
C TRP A 181 -17.51 18.69 -22.11
N GLY A 182 -18.38 18.47 -21.10
CA GLY A 182 -19.66 19.14 -21.00
C GLY A 182 -20.74 18.62 -21.97
N LEU A 183 -20.56 17.41 -22.50
CA LEU A 183 -21.49 16.79 -23.47
C LEU A 183 -22.59 15.96 -22.79
N THR A 184 -22.45 15.66 -21.50
CA THR A 184 -23.46 14.95 -20.70
C THR A 184 -23.70 15.67 -19.36
N ASN A 185 -24.73 15.23 -18.64
CA ASN A 185 -25.01 15.72 -17.30
C ASN A 185 -23.96 15.21 -16.29
N PRO A 186 -23.68 15.94 -15.21
CA PRO A 186 -22.70 15.54 -14.18
C PRO A 186 -22.94 14.15 -13.54
N GLY A 187 -24.20 13.66 -13.57
CA GLY A 187 -24.58 12.34 -13.06
C GLY A 187 -24.39 11.20 -14.05
N ASP A 188 -24.00 11.49 -15.29
CA ASP A 188 -23.80 10.50 -16.36
C ASP A 188 -22.29 10.32 -16.63
N GLY A 189 -21.59 9.72 -15.68
CA GLY A 189 -20.17 9.39 -15.80
C GLY A 189 -19.88 8.08 -16.51
N GLU A 190 -20.90 7.26 -16.76
CA GLU A 190 -20.75 5.96 -17.43
C GLU A 190 -20.57 6.08 -18.94
N THR A 191 -21.21 7.08 -19.58
CA THR A 191 -21.12 7.30 -21.01
C THR A 191 -19.67 7.50 -21.45
N ARG A 192 -19.18 6.62 -22.33
CA ARG A 192 -17.79 6.61 -22.79
C ARG A 192 -17.62 7.26 -24.15
N PHE A 193 -18.64 7.24 -24.99
CA PHE A 193 -18.56 7.72 -26.35
C PHE A 193 -19.74 8.63 -26.69
N ILE A 194 -19.45 9.85 -27.12
CA ILE A 194 -20.34 10.77 -27.82
C ILE A 194 -19.50 11.42 -28.93
N ALA A 195 -19.86 11.16 -30.19
CA ALA A 195 -19.20 11.80 -31.31
C ALA A 195 -19.48 13.32 -31.31
N ASP A 196 -18.43 14.13 -31.43
CA ASP A 196 -18.53 15.58 -31.47
C ASP A 196 -17.38 16.15 -32.31
N ASP A 197 -17.70 16.76 -33.43
CA ASP A 197 -16.74 17.30 -34.38
C ASP A 197 -15.86 18.40 -33.78
N LYS A 198 -16.39 19.15 -32.81
CA LYS A 198 -15.62 20.19 -32.13
C LYS A 198 -14.55 19.57 -31.23
N VAL A 199 -14.91 18.52 -30.49
CA VAL A 199 -13.95 17.79 -29.65
C VAL A 199 -12.88 17.15 -30.55
N THR A 200 -13.26 16.52 -31.66
CA THR A 200 -12.32 15.98 -32.64
C THR A 200 -11.34 17.05 -33.12
N THR A 201 -11.84 18.18 -33.58
CA THR A 201 -11.03 19.31 -34.09
C THR A 201 -10.09 19.84 -32.99
N ASP A 202 -10.58 19.97 -31.77
CA ASP A 202 -9.78 20.44 -30.65
C ASP A 202 -8.68 19.45 -30.27
N LEU A 203 -8.97 18.15 -30.22
CA LEU A 203 -7.96 17.11 -29.95
C LEU A 203 -6.89 17.06 -31.02
N GLN A 204 -7.26 17.09 -32.30
CA GLN A 204 -6.31 17.02 -33.44
C GLN A 204 -5.24 18.12 -33.40
N ARG A 205 -5.57 19.31 -32.84
CA ARG A 205 -4.59 20.39 -32.67
C ARG A 205 -3.46 20.05 -31.68
N TRP A 206 -3.69 19.09 -30.79
CA TRP A 206 -2.71 18.67 -29.80
C TRP A 206 -1.89 17.46 -30.23
N LEU A 207 -2.41 16.61 -31.13
CA LEU A 207 -1.77 15.34 -31.49
C LEU A 207 -0.37 15.48 -32.08
N THR A 208 -0.04 16.63 -32.67
CA THR A 208 1.29 16.94 -33.20
C THR A 208 2.36 17.11 -32.13
N ASP A 209 1.95 17.34 -30.89
CA ASP A 209 2.86 17.61 -29.77
C ASP A 209 3.42 16.35 -29.11
N PHE A 210 2.94 15.15 -29.46
CA PHE A 210 3.25 13.92 -28.74
C PHE A 210 4.16 12.97 -29.52
N ASP A 211 4.93 12.19 -28.78
CA ASP A 211 5.82 11.13 -29.29
C ASP A 211 5.16 9.74 -29.19
N LEU A 212 4.18 9.60 -28.26
CA LEU A 212 3.38 8.39 -28.03
C LEU A 212 1.94 8.79 -27.74
N ILE A 213 0.99 8.20 -28.47
CA ILE A 213 -0.46 8.41 -28.28
C ILE A 213 -1.10 7.05 -28.03
N VAL A 214 -1.84 6.95 -26.94
CA VAL A 214 -2.51 5.72 -26.51
C VAL A 214 -4.01 5.99 -26.35
N GLY A 215 -4.84 5.07 -26.78
CA GLY A 215 -6.29 5.18 -26.65
C GLY A 215 -7.00 3.85 -26.90
N THR A 216 -8.26 3.74 -26.53
CA THR A 216 -9.16 2.69 -26.99
C THR A 216 -9.58 2.94 -28.45
N GLU A 217 -10.23 1.97 -29.10
CA GLU A 217 -10.82 2.18 -30.43
C GLU A 217 -11.77 3.37 -30.41
N GLU A 218 -12.67 3.45 -29.42
CA GLU A 218 -13.63 4.55 -29.28
C GLU A 218 -12.95 5.91 -29.06
N GLU A 219 -11.85 5.95 -28.33
CA GLU A 219 -11.04 7.16 -28.11
C GLU A 219 -10.34 7.59 -29.42
N PHE A 220 -9.85 6.64 -30.22
CA PHE A 220 -9.35 6.93 -31.55
C PHE A 220 -10.48 7.38 -32.52
N HIS A 221 -11.70 6.82 -32.38
CA HIS A 221 -12.86 7.30 -33.17
C HIS A 221 -13.11 8.79 -32.91
N ILE A 222 -13.02 9.25 -31.65
CA ILE A 222 -13.13 10.68 -31.32
C ILE A 222 -11.94 11.47 -31.89
N ALA A 223 -10.71 11.02 -31.70
CA ALA A 223 -9.52 11.75 -32.16
C ALA A 223 -9.43 11.83 -33.69
N GLY A 224 -9.86 10.79 -34.39
CA GLY A 224 -9.85 10.72 -35.86
C GLY A 224 -11.13 11.15 -36.56
N GLY A 225 -12.23 11.33 -35.81
CA GLY A 225 -13.52 11.76 -36.38
C GLY A 225 -14.21 10.72 -37.24
N SER A 226 -14.02 9.41 -36.97
CA SER A 226 -14.62 8.30 -37.71
C SER A 226 -14.93 7.16 -36.74
N THR A 227 -16.03 6.44 -36.97
CA THR A 227 -16.38 5.23 -36.24
C THR A 227 -15.76 3.94 -36.84
N ASP A 228 -15.04 4.07 -37.95
CA ASP A 228 -14.19 3.01 -38.48
C ASP A 228 -12.77 3.18 -37.93
N THR A 229 -12.29 2.19 -37.19
CA THR A 229 -11.03 2.26 -36.43
C THR A 229 -9.82 2.53 -37.33
N LEU A 230 -9.71 1.89 -38.49
CA LEU A 230 -8.58 2.12 -39.40
C LEU A 230 -8.63 3.52 -40.03
N THR A 231 -9.80 3.98 -40.39
CA THR A 231 -10.00 5.34 -40.91
C THR A 231 -9.64 6.37 -39.85
N ALA A 232 -10.06 6.17 -38.60
CA ALA A 232 -9.75 7.05 -37.49
C ALA A 232 -8.23 7.09 -37.20
N LEU A 233 -7.56 5.92 -37.16
CA LEU A 233 -6.12 5.81 -36.96
C LEU A 233 -5.34 6.50 -38.09
N ARG A 234 -5.79 6.37 -39.35
CA ARG A 234 -5.19 7.07 -40.51
C ARG A 234 -5.34 8.58 -40.40
N ALA A 235 -6.51 9.06 -39.99
CA ALA A 235 -6.73 10.50 -39.76
C ALA A 235 -5.81 11.06 -38.64
N VAL A 236 -5.63 10.30 -37.55
CA VAL A 236 -4.66 10.65 -36.50
C VAL A 236 -3.22 10.62 -37.04
N ARG A 237 -2.86 9.65 -37.87
CA ARG A 237 -1.52 9.54 -38.49
C ARG A 237 -1.24 10.69 -39.47
N GLU A 238 -2.25 11.21 -40.15
CA GLU A 238 -2.08 12.38 -41.06
C GLU A 238 -1.62 13.64 -40.32
N VAL A 239 -1.97 13.78 -39.02
CA VAL A 239 -1.62 14.94 -38.21
C VAL A 239 -0.50 14.66 -37.19
N SER A 240 -0.08 13.41 -36.99
CA SER A 240 0.90 13.06 -35.94
C SER A 240 1.88 11.97 -36.37
N GLU A 241 3.15 12.21 -36.10
CA GLU A 241 4.26 11.24 -36.28
C GLU A 241 4.43 10.28 -35.06
N ALA A 242 3.63 10.46 -34.00
CA ALA A 242 3.73 9.68 -32.78
C ALA A 242 3.57 8.18 -33.02
N THR A 243 4.17 7.34 -32.18
CA THR A 243 3.75 5.94 -32.09
C THR A 243 2.32 5.89 -31.56
N LEU A 244 1.44 5.13 -32.26
CA LEU A 244 0.05 4.95 -31.85
C LEU A 244 -0.14 3.58 -31.20
N VAL A 245 -0.80 3.54 -30.04
CA VAL A 245 -1.14 2.28 -29.36
C VAL A 245 -2.67 2.23 -29.19
N CYS A 246 -3.30 1.33 -29.95
CA CYS A 246 -4.75 1.13 -29.89
C CYS A 246 -5.08 -0.04 -28.96
N LYS A 247 -5.79 0.26 -27.86
CA LYS A 247 -6.30 -0.73 -26.89
C LYS A 247 -7.57 -1.40 -27.48
N LEU A 248 -7.57 -2.74 -27.57
CA LEU A 248 -8.65 -3.57 -28.13
C LEU A 248 -9.41 -4.33 -27.02
N GLY A 249 -9.41 -3.84 -25.80
CA GLY A 249 -10.04 -4.49 -24.64
C GLY A 249 -9.48 -5.90 -24.41
N PRO A 250 -10.35 -6.93 -24.28
CA PRO A 250 -9.90 -8.30 -24.04
C PRO A 250 -9.02 -8.90 -25.14
N MET A 251 -9.05 -8.31 -26.35
CA MET A 251 -8.23 -8.77 -27.47
C MET A 251 -6.76 -8.31 -27.35
N GLY A 252 -6.49 -7.36 -26.47
CA GLY A 252 -5.14 -6.82 -26.23
C GLY A 252 -4.94 -5.43 -26.82
N CYS A 253 -3.85 -5.23 -27.59
CA CYS A 253 -3.56 -3.95 -28.23
C CYS A 253 -2.74 -4.12 -29.50
N VAL A 254 -2.71 -3.07 -30.31
CA VAL A 254 -1.87 -2.98 -31.50
C VAL A 254 -1.03 -1.71 -31.45
N VAL A 255 0.26 -1.83 -31.81
CA VAL A 255 1.19 -0.70 -31.88
C VAL A 255 1.53 -0.40 -33.33
N PHE A 256 1.49 0.89 -33.69
CA PHE A 256 1.84 1.40 -35.01
C PHE A 256 2.95 2.45 -34.88
N GLU A 257 4.16 2.10 -35.27
CA GLU A 257 5.31 3.03 -35.28
C GLU A 257 5.36 3.93 -36.54
N GLY A 258 4.72 3.50 -37.62
CA GLY A 258 4.71 4.20 -38.91
C GLY A 258 3.31 4.25 -39.53
N ALA A 259 3.25 4.05 -40.86
CA ALA A 259 1.99 4.05 -41.61
C ALA A 259 0.98 3.03 -41.05
N ILE A 260 -0.30 3.38 -41.11
CA ILE A 260 -1.38 2.48 -40.70
C ILE A 260 -1.66 1.50 -41.83
N PRO A 261 -1.53 0.18 -41.59
CA PRO A 261 -1.74 -0.84 -42.64
C PRO A 261 -3.22 -0.96 -43.03
N ASP A 262 -3.51 -1.85 -44.00
CA ASP A 262 -4.90 -2.09 -44.44
C ASP A 262 -5.70 -2.99 -43.51
N ARG A 263 -5.02 -3.71 -42.61
CA ARG A 263 -5.62 -4.54 -41.58
C ARG A 263 -5.01 -4.21 -40.24
N ILE A 264 -5.82 -4.15 -39.18
CA ILE A 264 -5.36 -3.79 -37.84
C ILE A 264 -4.33 -4.80 -37.30
N GLU A 265 -4.48 -6.08 -37.67
CA GLU A 265 -3.61 -7.18 -37.24
C GLU A 265 -2.21 -7.13 -37.87
N ASP A 266 -2.02 -6.34 -38.92
CA ASP A 266 -0.70 -6.18 -39.58
C ASP A 266 0.21 -5.18 -38.84
N GLY A 267 -0.31 -4.50 -37.79
CA GLY A 267 0.51 -3.80 -36.80
C GLY A 267 1.20 -4.75 -35.83
N ILE A 268 1.90 -4.21 -34.84
CA ILE A 268 2.48 -5.02 -33.75
C ILE A 268 1.35 -5.42 -32.80
N LEU A 269 0.69 -6.55 -33.11
CA LEU A 269 -0.41 -7.09 -32.31
C LEU A 269 0.11 -7.85 -31.09
N VAL A 270 -0.31 -7.45 -29.89
CA VAL A 270 -0.05 -8.16 -28.63
C VAL A 270 -1.37 -8.60 -28.01
N LYS A 271 -1.55 -9.91 -27.95
CA LYS A 271 -2.80 -10.51 -27.45
C LYS A 271 -3.05 -10.15 -25.98
N GLY A 272 -4.34 -9.93 -25.65
CA GLY A 272 -4.79 -9.68 -24.30
C GLY A 272 -4.69 -10.92 -23.40
N VAL A 273 -4.83 -10.69 -22.11
CA VAL A 273 -4.90 -11.74 -21.10
C VAL A 273 -6.35 -11.91 -20.66
N GLN A 274 -6.88 -13.13 -20.81
CA GLN A 274 -8.26 -13.43 -20.45
C GLN A 274 -8.37 -13.71 -18.95
N VAL A 275 -9.18 -12.94 -18.25
CA VAL A 275 -9.44 -13.10 -16.81
C VAL A 275 -10.91 -12.92 -16.49
N GLU A 276 -11.32 -13.34 -15.30
CA GLU A 276 -12.64 -12.98 -14.77
C GLU A 276 -12.63 -11.49 -14.40
N VAL A 277 -13.57 -10.73 -14.97
CA VAL A 277 -13.65 -9.29 -14.79
C VAL A 277 -14.60 -8.97 -13.64
N LEU A 278 -14.08 -8.31 -12.59
CA LEU A 278 -14.88 -7.74 -11.51
C LEU A 278 -15.37 -6.32 -11.88
N ASN A 279 -14.46 -5.50 -12.42
CA ASN A 279 -14.79 -4.16 -12.89
C ASN A 279 -13.79 -3.72 -13.98
N VAL A 280 -14.18 -2.77 -14.83
CA VAL A 280 -13.32 -2.26 -15.92
C VAL A 280 -12.66 -0.93 -15.59
N LEU A 281 -12.95 -0.36 -14.42
CA LEU A 281 -12.42 0.93 -14.01
C LEU A 281 -10.92 0.82 -13.69
N GLY A 282 -10.13 1.77 -14.20
CA GLY A 282 -8.69 1.78 -14.03
C GLY A 282 -7.90 0.83 -14.93
N ALA A 283 -8.58 0.02 -15.77
CA ALA A 283 -7.90 -0.85 -16.74
C ALA A 283 -6.97 -0.07 -17.68
N GLY A 284 -7.42 1.09 -18.15
CA GLY A 284 -6.63 1.99 -19.00
C GLY A 284 -5.40 2.54 -18.29
N ASP A 285 -5.57 2.99 -17.03
CA ASP A 285 -4.48 3.54 -16.22
C ASP A 285 -3.43 2.47 -15.91
N ALA A 286 -3.88 1.23 -15.61
CA ALA A 286 -3.00 0.09 -15.39
C ALA A 286 -2.27 -0.33 -16.67
N PHE A 287 -2.98 -0.34 -17.80
CA PHE A 287 -2.39 -0.57 -19.12
C PHE A 287 -1.28 0.45 -19.40
N MET A 288 -1.56 1.74 -19.19
CA MET A 288 -0.58 2.82 -19.34
C MET A 288 0.63 2.61 -18.43
N SER A 289 0.39 2.21 -17.18
CA SER A 289 1.48 1.97 -16.21
C SER A 289 2.44 0.88 -16.69
N GLY A 290 1.91 -0.26 -17.15
CA GLY A 290 2.72 -1.36 -17.70
C GLY A 290 3.42 -0.99 -19.00
N LEU A 291 2.73 -0.29 -19.92
CA LEU A 291 3.28 0.17 -21.19
C LEU A 291 4.48 1.12 -20.97
N LEU A 292 4.29 2.13 -20.15
CA LEU A 292 5.30 3.15 -19.86
C LEU A 292 6.51 2.57 -19.14
N ARG A 293 6.31 1.58 -18.26
CA ARG A 293 7.42 0.88 -17.63
C ARG A 293 8.35 0.24 -18.66
N GLY A 294 7.82 -0.53 -19.60
CA GLY A 294 8.64 -1.15 -20.63
C GLY A 294 9.25 -0.12 -21.58
N TRP A 295 8.45 0.78 -22.11
CA TRP A 295 8.87 1.79 -23.07
C TRP A 295 9.99 2.72 -22.54
N LEU A 296 9.87 3.20 -21.28
CA LEU A 296 10.87 4.08 -20.67
C LEU A 296 12.18 3.36 -20.29
N ARG A 297 12.14 2.03 -20.17
CA ARG A 297 13.31 1.17 -19.99
C ARG A 297 13.92 0.74 -21.34
N GLY A 298 13.31 1.11 -22.48
CA GLY A 298 13.79 0.78 -23.82
C GLY A 298 13.52 -0.66 -24.24
N GLU A 299 12.54 -1.31 -23.61
CA GLU A 299 12.14 -2.68 -23.94
C GLU A 299 11.33 -2.73 -25.27
N PRO A 300 11.36 -3.84 -26.01
CA PRO A 300 10.59 -3.99 -27.24
C PRO A 300 9.08 -3.78 -27.01
N TRP A 301 8.37 -3.33 -28.07
CA TRP A 301 6.93 -3.09 -27.99
C TRP A 301 6.12 -4.32 -27.58
N GLN A 302 6.53 -5.52 -28.05
CA GLN A 302 5.88 -6.78 -27.65
C GLN A 302 5.94 -6.99 -26.13
N THR A 303 7.09 -6.70 -25.52
CA THR A 303 7.30 -6.82 -24.08
C THR A 303 6.52 -5.74 -23.32
N SER A 304 6.68 -4.47 -23.75
CA SER A 304 6.01 -3.32 -23.10
C SER A 304 4.49 -3.44 -23.15
N ALA A 305 3.93 -3.85 -24.30
CA ALA A 305 2.50 -4.10 -24.44
C ALA A 305 2.04 -5.37 -23.70
N GLY A 306 2.92 -6.37 -23.57
CA GLY A 306 2.68 -7.54 -22.72
C GLY A 306 2.49 -7.16 -21.24
N TYR A 307 3.34 -6.29 -20.71
CA TYR A 307 3.19 -5.73 -19.36
C TYR A 307 1.89 -4.92 -19.22
N ALA A 308 1.59 -4.11 -20.23
CA ALA A 308 0.36 -3.32 -20.26
C ALA A 308 -0.91 -4.20 -20.15
N ASN A 309 -0.99 -5.24 -20.98
CA ASN A 309 -2.11 -6.19 -20.97
C ASN A 309 -2.22 -6.94 -19.62
N ALA A 310 -1.09 -7.36 -19.05
CA ALA A 310 -1.06 -8.06 -17.76
C ALA A 310 -1.48 -7.15 -16.60
N CYS A 311 -0.99 -5.91 -16.56
CA CYS A 311 -1.42 -4.92 -15.56
C CYS A 311 -2.92 -4.64 -15.65
N GLY A 312 -3.45 -4.45 -16.87
CA GLY A 312 -4.87 -4.29 -17.10
C GLY A 312 -5.69 -5.48 -16.60
N ALA A 313 -5.27 -6.72 -16.90
CA ALA A 313 -5.90 -7.95 -16.46
C ALA A 313 -5.94 -8.07 -14.92
N LEU A 314 -4.82 -7.78 -14.25
CA LEU A 314 -4.74 -7.80 -12.78
C LEU A 314 -5.70 -6.78 -12.14
N VAL A 315 -5.76 -5.55 -12.67
CA VAL A 315 -6.62 -4.50 -12.10
C VAL A 315 -8.11 -4.81 -12.33
N VAL A 316 -8.51 -5.28 -13.52
CA VAL A 316 -9.94 -5.59 -13.75
C VAL A 316 -10.45 -6.78 -12.93
N SER A 317 -9.57 -7.61 -12.42
CA SER A 317 -9.93 -8.74 -11.55
C SER A 317 -10.09 -8.35 -10.07
N ARG A 318 -9.74 -7.12 -9.68
CA ARG A 318 -9.69 -6.65 -8.28
C ARG A 318 -10.63 -5.49 -8.03
N HIS A 319 -10.92 -5.22 -6.75
CA HIS A 319 -11.71 -4.06 -6.32
C HIS A 319 -10.83 -2.80 -6.22
N GLY A 320 -11.33 -1.69 -6.75
CA GLY A 320 -10.60 -0.42 -6.78
C GLY A 320 -9.73 -0.27 -8.03
N CYS A 321 -9.12 0.91 -8.18
CA CYS A 321 -8.17 1.21 -9.25
C CYS A 321 -6.73 1.28 -8.70
N ALA A 322 -6.36 2.38 -8.03
CA ALA A 322 -5.02 2.53 -7.46
C ALA A 322 -4.61 1.36 -6.52
N PRO A 323 -5.45 0.93 -5.55
CA PRO A 323 -5.06 -0.19 -4.69
C PRO A 323 -4.91 -1.52 -5.44
N ALA A 324 -5.58 -1.69 -6.60
CA ALA A 324 -5.51 -2.90 -7.42
C ALA A 324 -4.26 -2.96 -8.32
N MET A 325 -3.55 -1.84 -8.50
CA MET A 325 -2.34 -1.78 -9.33
C MET A 325 -1.29 -2.80 -8.84
N PRO A 326 -0.69 -3.60 -9.72
CA PRO A 326 0.33 -4.56 -9.33
C PRO A 326 1.66 -3.87 -8.98
N THR A 327 2.46 -4.55 -8.17
CA THR A 327 3.88 -4.25 -8.04
C THR A 327 4.68 -4.97 -9.12
N GLU A 328 5.98 -4.66 -9.21
CA GLU A 328 6.88 -5.34 -10.15
C GLU A 328 6.94 -6.85 -9.88
N ASP A 329 7.02 -7.26 -8.61
CA ASP A 329 7.03 -8.67 -8.20
C ASP A 329 5.74 -9.39 -8.62
N GLU A 330 4.59 -8.76 -8.44
CA GLU A 330 3.30 -9.33 -8.85
C GLU A 330 3.20 -9.46 -10.38
N LEU A 331 3.66 -8.44 -11.12
CA LEU A 331 3.62 -8.45 -12.57
C LEU A 331 4.44 -9.60 -13.13
N PHE A 332 5.66 -9.79 -12.63
CA PHE A 332 6.53 -10.86 -13.12
C PHE A 332 6.05 -12.24 -12.70
N ASP A 333 5.62 -12.42 -11.46
CA ASP A 333 5.02 -13.69 -11.02
C ASP A 333 3.79 -14.06 -11.88
N TYR A 334 2.94 -13.08 -12.18
CA TYR A 334 1.77 -13.33 -13.02
C TYR A 334 2.15 -13.66 -14.46
N LEU A 335 3.09 -12.95 -15.07
CA LEU A 335 3.55 -13.20 -16.43
C LEU A 335 4.16 -14.59 -16.60
N GLU A 336 4.89 -15.07 -15.60
CA GLU A 336 5.47 -16.41 -15.58
C GLU A 336 4.39 -17.51 -15.52
N ARG A 337 3.31 -17.29 -14.77
CA ARG A 337 2.27 -18.28 -14.46
C ARG A 337 0.91 -18.01 -15.10
N ARG A 338 0.77 -17.00 -15.96
CA ARG A 338 -0.54 -16.50 -16.46
C ARG A 338 -1.41 -17.59 -17.09
N ASP A 339 -0.82 -18.56 -17.77
CA ASP A 339 -1.53 -19.66 -18.43
C ASP A 339 -2.09 -20.69 -17.40
N GLU A 340 -1.55 -20.68 -16.17
CA GLU A 340 -1.96 -21.53 -15.05
C GLU A 340 -2.92 -20.80 -14.10
N VAL A 341 -2.97 -19.45 -14.17
CA VAL A 341 -3.72 -18.59 -13.24
C VAL A 341 -4.80 -17.79 -13.98
N PRO A 342 -5.91 -18.43 -14.39
CA PRO A 342 -7.02 -17.73 -15.06
C PRO A 342 -7.84 -16.84 -14.10
N ARG A 343 -7.69 -17.02 -12.80
CA ARG A 343 -8.39 -16.30 -11.73
C ARG A 343 -7.38 -15.66 -10.76
N PRO A 344 -6.70 -14.56 -11.19
CA PRO A 344 -5.71 -13.89 -10.35
C PRO A 344 -6.30 -13.29 -9.07
N ASP A 345 -7.61 -12.99 -9.04
CA ASP A 345 -8.34 -12.50 -7.89
C ASP A 345 -8.39 -13.48 -6.70
N ILE A 346 -8.34 -14.79 -6.96
CA ILE A 346 -8.36 -15.85 -5.93
C ILE A 346 -7.06 -16.64 -5.82
N ASP A 347 -6.04 -16.32 -6.62
CA ASP A 347 -4.73 -16.96 -6.51
C ASP A 347 -4.05 -16.56 -5.19
N GLN A 348 -3.74 -17.56 -4.35
CA GLN A 348 -3.21 -17.30 -3.02
C GLN A 348 -1.83 -16.64 -3.05
N ARG A 349 -0.99 -16.99 -4.02
CA ARG A 349 0.36 -16.44 -4.15
C ARG A 349 0.31 -14.98 -4.60
N LEU A 350 -0.48 -14.64 -5.62
CA LEU A 350 -0.66 -13.26 -6.06
C LEU A 350 -1.30 -12.39 -4.97
N ASN A 351 -2.30 -12.91 -4.25
CA ASN A 351 -2.93 -12.19 -3.15
C ASN A 351 -1.95 -11.96 -1.98
N HIS A 352 -1.10 -12.95 -1.68
CA HIS A 352 -0.04 -12.77 -0.70
C HIS A 352 0.97 -11.72 -1.16
N LEU A 353 1.51 -11.82 -2.39
CA LEU A 353 2.42 -10.84 -2.97
C LEU A 353 1.81 -9.42 -2.96
N HIS A 354 0.56 -9.28 -3.40
CA HIS A 354 -0.14 -8.00 -3.38
C HIS A 354 -0.18 -7.41 -1.97
N ARG A 355 -0.56 -8.22 -0.96
CA ARG A 355 -0.61 -7.80 0.43
C ARG A 355 0.75 -7.36 0.95
N VAL A 356 1.81 -8.15 0.73
CA VAL A 356 3.11 -7.93 1.36
C VAL A 356 3.95 -6.85 0.67
N THR A 357 3.85 -6.71 -0.65
CA THR A 357 4.60 -5.72 -1.42
C THR A 357 3.97 -4.31 -1.39
N THR A 358 2.76 -4.18 -0.85
CA THR A 358 2.03 -2.91 -0.72
C THR A 358 1.95 -2.36 0.70
N ARG A 359 2.55 -3.05 1.67
CA ARG A 359 2.61 -2.62 3.08
C ARG A 359 3.41 -1.33 3.24
N VAL A 360 2.98 -0.51 4.21
CA VAL A 360 3.66 0.75 4.54
C VAL A 360 3.91 0.83 6.04
N PRO A 361 5.10 1.25 6.44
CA PRO A 361 6.31 1.44 5.62
C PRO A 361 6.78 0.12 5.00
N ALA A 362 7.51 0.17 3.91
CA ALA A 362 8.02 -1.04 3.26
C ALA A 362 8.91 -1.85 4.21
N GLN A 363 9.67 -1.18 5.07
CA GLN A 363 10.57 -1.82 6.04
C GLN A 363 10.46 -1.17 7.43
N TRP A 364 10.63 -2.02 8.46
CA TRP A 364 10.88 -1.60 9.83
C TRP A 364 12.29 -2.04 10.21
N PRO A 365 13.27 -1.14 10.30
CA PRO A 365 14.66 -1.51 10.58
C PRO A 365 14.82 -2.08 11.99
N GLU A 366 14.05 -1.57 12.96
CA GLU A 366 13.99 -2.07 14.32
C GLU A 366 12.60 -1.85 14.93
N VAL A 367 12.20 -2.71 15.85
CA VAL A 367 10.96 -2.61 16.64
C VAL A 367 11.33 -2.71 18.11
N LEU A 368 11.38 -1.59 18.79
CA LEU A 368 11.72 -1.52 20.20
C LEU A 368 10.48 -1.03 20.96
N GLY A 369 9.86 -1.94 21.74
CA GLY A 369 8.51 -1.71 22.20
C GLY A 369 8.26 -1.87 23.68
N LEU A 370 7.36 -1.01 24.21
CA LEU A 370 6.74 -1.11 25.52
C LEU A 370 5.38 -1.83 25.39
N ALA A 371 5.26 -3.02 25.97
CA ALA A 371 4.04 -3.85 25.90
C ALA A 371 3.20 -3.70 27.16
N PHE A 372 2.03 -3.08 27.07
CA PHE A 372 1.07 -2.93 28.17
C PHE A 372 -0.35 -3.36 27.79
N ASP A 373 -0.45 -4.34 26.90
CA ASP A 373 -1.69 -5.00 26.46
C ASP A 373 -2.27 -5.96 27.52
N HIS A 374 -1.65 -6.03 28.71
CA HIS A 374 -2.09 -6.81 29.85
C HIS A 374 -3.45 -6.32 30.34
N ARG A 375 -4.40 -7.23 30.53
CA ARG A 375 -5.76 -6.95 31.04
C ARG A 375 -5.93 -7.53 32.43
N ARG A 376 -5.92 -8.87 32.55
CA ARG A 376 -6.08 -9.58 33.79
C ARG A 376 -5.01 -9.20 34.82
N GLN A 377 -3.72 -9.18 34.39
CA GLN A 377 -2.61 -8.89 35.29
C GLN A 377 -2.69 -7.47 35.88
N LEU A 378 -3.12 -6.47 35.09
CA LEU A 378 -3.33 -5.11 35.61
C LEU A 378 -4.53 -5.02 36.56
N THR A 379 -5.60 -5.76 36.30
CA THR A 379 -6.76 -5.83 37.21
C THR A 379 -6.37 -6.50 38.52
N ASP A 380 -5.58 -7.58 38.45
CA ASP A 380 -5.07 -8.27 39.64
C ASP A 380 -4.12 -7.35 40.43
N MET A 381 -3.23 -6.60 39.77
CA MET A 381 -2.33 -5.61 40.36
C MET A 381 -3.14 -4.49 41.09
N ALA A 382 -4.18 -3.95 40.46
CA ALA A 382 -5.03 -2.95 41.10
C ALA A 382 -5.72 -3.51 42.37
N ARG A 383 -6.18 -4.77 42.32
CA ARG A 383 -6.79 -5.45 43.47
C ARG A 383 -5.79 -5.65 44.62
N GLU A 384 -4.56 -6.09 44.30
CA GLU A 384 -3.47 -6.29 45.25
C GLU A 384 -3.07 -4.99 45.97
N GLU A 385 -3.08 -3.88 45.25
CA GLU A 385 -2.79 -2.55 45.83
C GLU A 385 -4.03 -1.82 46.39
N TYR A 386 -5.18 -2.50 46.47
CA TYR A 386 -6.46 -1.94 46.95
C TYR A 386 -6.89 -0.68 46.18
N ALA A 387 -6.49 -0.58 44.92
CA ALA A 387 -6.79 0.55 44.04
C ALA A 387 -8.07 0.32 43.23
N ASP A 388 -8.77 1.42 42.91
CA ASP A 388 -9.93 1.37 42.03
C ASP A 388 -9.48 0.99 40.59
N SER A 389 -10.03 -0.09 40.03
CA SER A 389 -9.78 -0.53 38.68
C SER A 389 -10.19 0.50 37.62
N ALA A 390 -11.09 1.45 37.93
CA ALA A 390 -11.43 2.58 37.07
C ALA A 390 -10.24 3.49 36.77
N ARG A 391 -9.13 3.39 37.51
CA ARG A 391 -7.88 4.10 37.23
C ARG A 391 -7.03 3.45 36.10
N LEU A 392 -7.30 2.20 35.74
CA LEU A 392 -6.46 1.47 34.75
C LEU A 392 -6.43 2.13 33.35
N PRO A 393 -7.52 2.68 32.80
CA PRO A 393 -7.43 3.46 31.56
C PRO A 393 -6.50 4.68 31.65
N ALA A 394 -6.52 5.39 32.79
CA ALA A 394 -5.58 6.50 32.99
C ALA A 394 -4.12 6.03 33.07
N LEU A 395 -3.87 4.90 33.78
CA LEU A 395 -2.56 4.27 33.80
C LEU A 395 -2.04 3.99 32.37
N LYS A 396 -2.87 3.40 31.50
CA LYS A 396 -2.45 3.10 30.12
C LYS A 396 -2.14 4.34 29.29
N LYS A 397 -2.85 5.44 29.49
CA LYS A 397 -2.52 6.72 28.88
C LYS A 397 -1.15 7.25 29.32
N LEU A 398 -0.83 7.14 30.61
CA LEU A 398 0.49 7.52 31.15
C LEU A 398 1.59 6.62 30.56
N LEU A 399 1.34 5.33 30.33
CA LEU A 399 2.28 4.43 29.69
C LEU A 399 2.55 4.79 28.22
N VAL A 400 1.57 5.35 27.49
CA VAL A 400 1.82 5.93 26.15
C VAL A 400 2.78 7.12 26.24
N THR A 401 2.55 8.01 27.20
CA THR A 401 3.45 9.16 27.45
C THR A 401 4.86 8.67 27.83
N ALA A 402 4.95 7.65 28.70
CA ALA A 402 6.24 7.06 29.08
C ALA A 402 6.95 6.39 27.88
N ALA A 403 6.22 5.76 26.97
CA ALA A 403 6.79 5.21 25.74
C ALA A 403 7.39 6.32 24.84
N GLU A 404 6.69 7.44 24.70
CA GLU A 404 7.17 8.59 23.92
C GLU A 404 8.43 9.22 24.53
N GLU A 405 8.43 9.44 25.83
CA GLU A 405 9.60 10.01 26.54
C GLU A 405 10.78 9.03 26.57
N GLY A 406 10.51 7.75 26.83
CA GLY A 406 11.53 6.72 26.84
C GLY A 406 12.19 6.51 25.48
N ALA A 407 11.43 6.60 24.40
CA ALA A 407 11.92 6.58 23.04
C ALA A 407 12.91 7.74 22.80
N LYS A 408 12.52 8.96 23.16
CA LYS A 408 13.40 10.15 23.07
C LYS A 408 14.70 9.97 23.88
N LEU A 409 14.59 9.48 25.11
CA LEU A 409 15.75 9.21 26.00
C LEU A 409 16.64 8.06 25.46
N GLY A 410 16.05 7.10 24.78
CA GLY A 410 16.71 5.98 24.12
C GLY A 410 17.29 6.31 22.74
N GLY A 411 16.96 7.50 22.20
CA GLY A 411 17.46 7.96 20.91
C GLY A 411 16.76 7.30 19.71
N ILE A 412 15.49 6.91 19.84
CA ILE A 412 14.65 6.42 18.75
C ILE A 412 13.52 7.41 18.45
N SER A 413 13.17 7.56 17.17
CA SER A 413 12.10 8.47 16.73
C SER A 413 10.72 7.83 16.77
N THR A 414 10.65 6.51 16.60
CA THR A 414 9.40 5.77 16.43
C THR A 414 9.32 4.65 17.47
N PRO A 415 8.63 4.85 18.59
CA PRO A 415 8.40 3.79 19.58
C PRO A 415 7.44 2.72 19.02
N ALA A 416 7.56 1.51 19.57
CA ALA A 416 6.57 0.46 19.41
C ALA A 416 5.77 0.31 20.71
N ILE A 417 4.47 -0.01 20.59
CA ILE A 417 3.63 -0.32 21.75
C ILE A 417 2.73 -1.52 21.47
N LEU A 418 2.46 -2.31 22.53
CA LEU A 418 1.35 -3.26 22.54
C LEU A 418 0.30 -2.78 23.56
N VAL A 419 -0.92 -2.54 23.12
CA VAL A 419 -2.00 -2.02 23.95
C VAL A 419 -3.34 -2.61 23.52
N ASP A 420 -4.17 -3.02 24.48
CA ASP A 420 -5.51 -3.55 24.25
C ASP A 420 -6.57 -2.43 24.18
N ASP A 421 -7.74 -2.77 23.69
CA ASP A 421 -8.91 -1.89 23.60
C ASP A 421 -9.81 -1.93 24.85
N VAL A 422 -9.78 -3.02 25.63
CA VAL A 422 -10.67 -3.22 26.78
C VAL A 422 -10.41 -2.20 27.89
N LEU A 423 -9.13 -1.98 28.21
CA LEU A 423 -8.69 -1.01 29.21
C LEU A 423 -7.92 0.16 28.60
N GLY A 424 -7.54 0.07 27.33
CA GLY A 424 -6.61 0.98 26.68
C GLY A 424 -7.15 1.72 25.46
N GLN A 425 -8.48 1.79 25.26
CA GLN A 425 -9.03 2.49 24.08
C GLN A 425 -8.56 3.95 23.99
N ASP A 426 -8.52 4.68 25.11
CA ASP A 426 -8.01 6.06 25.12
C ASP A 426 -6.50 6.13 24.83
N ALA A 427 -5.75 5.11 25.24
CA ALA A 427 -4.33 4.99 24.93
C ALA A 427 -4.10 4.70 23.45
N LEU A 428 -4.92 3.84 22.82
CA LEU A 428 -4.93 3.63 21.37
C LEU A 428 -5.21 4.93 20.62
N ASN A 429 -6.24 5.68 21.04
CA ASN A 429 -6.59 6.96 20.44
C ASN A 429 -5.44 8.00 20.57
N GLN A 430 -4.73 8.00 21.71
CA GLN A 430 -3.57 8.89 21.93
C GLN A 430 -2.37 8.53 21.05
N ALA A 431 -2.17 7.25 20.73
CA ALA A 431 -1.06 6.76 19.93
C ALA A 431 -1.33 6.81 18.42
N SER A 432 -2.59 6.73 18.00
CA SER A 432 -3.00 6.71 16.60
C SER A 432 -2.58 7.99 15.85
N GLY A 433 -2.19 7.84 14.57
CA GLY A 433 -1.77 8.94 13.70
C GLY A 433 -0.35 9.45 13.95
N LYS A 434 0.42 8.82 14.84
CA LYS A 434 1.81 9.22 15.15
C LYS A 434 2.85 8.46 14.32
N GLY A 435 2.46 7.55 13.45
CA GLY A 435 3.36 6.69 12.68
C GLY A 435 4.11 5.67 13.55
N TRP A 436 3.55 5.29 14.70
CA TRP A 436 4.13 4.30 15.61
C TRP A 436 3.82 2.87 15.17
N TRP A 437 4.62 1.93 15.63
CA TRP A 437 4.30 0.50 15.53
C TRP A 437 3.34 0.13 16.66
N ILE A 438 2.05 -0.10 16.34
CA ILE A 438 0.99 -0.31 17.34
C ILE A 438 0.42 -1.72 17.18
N GLY A 439 0.71 -2.61 18.14
CA GLY A 439 0.10 -3.94 18.18
C GLY A 439 -1.11 -3.95 19.13
N ARG A 440 -2.24 -4.49 18.64
CA ARG A 440 -3.50 -4.60 19.38
C ARG A 440 -3.91 -6.07 19.49
N PRO A 441 -4.07 -6.61 20.71
CA PRO A 441 -4.37 -8.01 20.92
C PRO A 441 -5.83 -8.36 20.59
N VAL A 442 -6.04 -9.55 20.01
CA VAL A 442 -7.37 -10.12 19.75
C VAL A 442 -7.69 -11.33 20.61
N GLU A 443 -6.67 -11.97 21.17
CA GLU A 443 -6.85 -13.16 21.99
C GLU A 443 -7.50 -12.87 23.35
N LEU A 444 -8.27 -13.83 23.87
CA LEU A 444 -8.70 -13.86 25.26
C LEU A 444 -7.51 -14.30 26.14
N PRO A 445 -7.07 -13.46 27.11
CA PRO A 445 -5.87 -13.76 27.89
C PRO A 445 -5.90 -15.13 28.58
N GLY A 446 -4.86 -15.93 28.32
CA GLY A 446 -4.67 -17.22 28.97
C GLY A 446 -5.57 -18.34 28.44
N SER A 447 -6.29 -18.13 27.34
CA SER A 447 -7.11 -19.20 26.74
C SER A 447 -6.26 -20.28 26.08
N ARG A 448 -6.53 -21.55 26.35
CA ARG A 448 -6.00 -22.74 25.70
C ARG A 448 -7.09 -23.81 25.73
N PRO A 449 -7.72 -24.15 24.59
CA PRO A 449 -7.49 -23.67 23.24
C PRO A 449 -7.72 -22.16 23.06
N LEU A 450 -7.12 -21.59 22.02
CA LEU A 450 -7.20 -20.17 21.66
C LEU A 450 -8.67 -19.72 21.53
N ARG A 451 -8.99 -18.60 22.17
CA ARG A 451 -10.28 -17.89 22.04
C ARG A 451 -10.02 -16.42 21.79
N PHE A 452 -10.95 -15.75 21.14
CA PHE A 452 -10.86 -14.31 20.88
C PHE A 452 -11.65 -13.48 21.90
N GLN A 453 -11.10 -12.32 22.25
CA GLN A 453 -11.63 -11.42 23.29
C GLN A 453 -13.06 -10.94 23.00
N HIS A 454 -13.36 -10.66 21.73
CA HIS A 454 -14.66 -10.12 21.29
C HIS A 454 -15.55 -11.16 20.60
N GLY A 455 -15.29 -12.43 20.84
CA GLY A 455 -16.01 -13.54 20.21
C GLY A 455 -15.44 -13.97 18.86
N ASP A 456 -16.14 -14.89 18.20
CA ASP A 456 -15.62 -15.58 17.02
C ASP A 456 -15.83 -14.81 15.70
N ASP A 457 -16.60 -13.72 15.69
CA ASP A 457 -16.78 -12.87 14.51
C ASP A 457 -15.62 -11.88 14.36
N LEU A 458 -14.51 -12.38 13.85
CA LEU A 458 -13.31 -11.57 13.58
C LEU A 458 -13.59 -10.48 12.55
N GLY A 459 -14.48 -10.72 11.60
CA GLY A 459 -14.83 -9.74 10.58
C GLY A 459 -15.47 -8.50 11.19
N ALA A 460 -16.46 -8.65 12.05
CA ALA A 460 -17.08 -7.54 12.76
C ALA A 460 -16.09 -6.80 13.68
N CYS A 461 -15.17 -7.54 14.31
CA CYS A 461 -14.14 -6.97 15.17
C CYS A 461 -13.15 -6.09 14.40
N LEU A 462 -12.56 -6.63 13.31
CA LEU A 462 -11.43 -6.01 12.60
C LEU A 462 -11.84 -4.93 11.59
N ARG A 463 -13.08 -4.93 11.13
CA ARG A 463 -13.58 -4.01 10.09
C ARG A 463 -13.31 -2.52 10.39
N ASN A 464 -13.37 -2.14 11.67
CA ASN A 464 -13.25 -0.74 12.09
C ASN A 464 -11.86 -0.40 12.64
N TRP A 465 -10.87 -1.30 12.51
CA TRP A 465 -9.53 -1.00 13.00
C TRP A 465 -8.79 -0.07 12.03
N PRO A 466 -8.08 0.94 12.55
CA PRO A 466 -7.14 1.72 11.75
C PRO A 466 -6.08 0.81 11.11
N ARG A 467 -5.75 1.05 9.85
CA ARG A 467 -4.77 0.23 9.10
C ARG A 467 -3.35 0.27 9.69
N GLU A 468 -3.04 1.28 10.48
CA GLU A 468 -1.76 1.37 11.22
C GLU A 468 -1.67 0.41 12.41
N GLN A 469 -2.80 -0.15 12.87
CA GLN A 469 -2.83 -1.09 13.99
C GLN A 469 -2.61 -2.52 13.50
N ILE A 470 -1.61 -3.16 14.11
CA ILE A 470 -1.21 -4.53 13.82
C ILE A 470 -2.00 -5.48 14.72
N ILE A 471 -2.62 -6.50 14.14
CA ILE A 471 -3.30 -7.55 14.92
C ILE A 471 -2.24 -8.33 15.67
N LYS A 472 -2.32 -8.38 16.99
CA LYS A 472 -1.48 -9.27 17.81
C LYS A 472 -2.31 -10.44 18.32
N CYS A 473 -1.79 -11.66 18.21
CA CYS A 473 -2.43 -12.85 18.75
C CYS A 473 -1.42 -13.72 19.48
N LEU A 474 -1.59 -13.85 20.80
CA LEU A 474 -0.83 -14.81 21.60
C LEU A 474 -1.51 -16.18 21.55
N VAL A 475 -0.74 -17.22 21.30
CA VAL A 475 -1.17 -18.61 21.36
C VAL A 475 -0.18 -19.45 22.17
N PHE A 476 -0.69 -20.24 23.12
CA PHE A 476 0.08 -21.32 23.74
C PHE A 476 0.07 -22.52 22.81
N TYR A 477 1.17 -22.74 22.08
CA TYR A 477 1.23 -23.72 21.01
C TYR A 477 2.48 -24.59 21.07
N HIS A 478 2.27 -25.86 20.86
CA HIS A 478 3.35 -26.85 20.73
C HIS A 478 3.07 -27.78 19.52
N PRO A 479 4.07 -28.12 18.68
CA PRO A 479 3.84 -28.96 17.50
C PRO A 479 3.42 -30.40 17.87
N ASP A 480 3.72 -30.85 19.08
CA ASP A 480 3.37 -32.17 19.62
C ASP A 480 2.22 -32.12 20.65
N ASP A 481 1.42 -31.02 20.68
CA ASP A 481 0.18 -30.98 21.45
C ASP A 481 -0.77 -32.12 21.04
N GLU A 482 -1.70 -32.46 21.95
CA GLU A 482 -2.78 -33.38 21.62
C GLU A 482 -3.47 -32.93 20.33
N VAL A 483 -3.72 -33.89 19.42
CA VAL A 483 -4.16 -33.60 18.04
C VAL A 483 -5.41 -32.73 17.96
N ALA A 484 -6.41 -33.02 18.83
CA ALA A 484 -7.66 -32.26 18.83
C ALA A 484 -7.45 -30.78 19.23
N LEU A 485 -6.67 -30.53 20.29
CA LEU A 485 -6.30 -29.20 20.75
C LEU A 485 -5.50 -28.45 19.68
N ARG A 486 -4.50 -29.12 19.10
CA ARG A 486 -3.65 -28.52 18.07
C ARG A 486 -4.47 -28.09 16.84
N LEU A 487 -5.31 -28.98 16.31
CA LEU A 487 -6.16 -28.69 15.14
C LEU A 487 -7.14 -27.56 15.42
N GLU A 488 -7.72 -27.48 16.62
CA GLU A 488 -8.61 -26.39 16.98
C GLU A 488 -7.87 -25.04 16.98
N GLN A 489 -6.67 -24.97 17.55
CA GLN A 489 -5.87 -23.76 17.58
C GLN A 489 -5.39 -23.34 16.17
N GLU A 490 -4.95 -24.32 15.36
CA GLU A 490 -4.54 -24.11 13.97
C GLU A 490 -5.69 -23.53 13.12
N GLU A 491 -6.92 -24.05 13.29
CA GLU A 491 -8.09 -23.54 12.60
C GLU A 491 -8.42 -22.09 13.01
N ARG A 492 -8.32 -21.76 14.32
CA ARG A 492 -8.50 -20.39 14.81
C ARG A 492 -7.46 -19.41 14.24
N LEU A 493 -6.20 -19.81 14.19
CA LEU A 493 -5.13 -19.00 13.62
C LEU A 493 -5.30 -18.82 12.11
N ARG A 494 -5.78 -19.84 11.38
CA ARG A 494 -6.08 -19.76 9.95
C ARG A 494 -7.21 -18.76 9.68
N GLN A 495 -8.29 -18.83 10.46
CA GLN A 495 -9.40 -17.86 10.38
C GLN A 495 -8.93 -16.42 10.66
N LEU A 496 -8.09 -16.23 11.66
CA LEU A 496 -7.51 -14.93 11.99
C LEU A 496 -6.64 -14.41 10.83
N TYR A 497 -5.78 -15.26 10.26
CA TYR A 497 -4.94 -14.89 9.13
C TYR A 497 -5.77 -14.48 7.90
N GLN A 498 -6.83 -15.25 7.59
CA GLN A 498 -7.75 -14.92 6.50
C GLN A 498 -8.45 -13.57 6.73
N ALA A 499 -8.90 -13.32 7.95
CA ALA A 499 -9.51 -12.03 8.31
C ALA A 499 -8.51 -10.86 8.22
N ALA A 500 -7.26 -11.05 8.69
CA ALA A 500 -6.20 -10.06 8.56
C ALA A 500 -5.94 -9.70 7.08
N CYS A 501 -5.86 -10.72 6.20
CA CYS A 501 -5.69 -10.52 4.76
C CYS A 501 -6.89 -9.76 4.16
N ALA A 502 -8.12 -10.15 4.51
CA ALA A 502 -9.35 -9.54 3.97
C ALA A 502 -9.48 -8.05 4.32
N TYR A 503 -9.00 -7.64 5.50
CA TYR A 503 -9.05 -6.23 5.95
C TYR A 503 -7.74 -5.46 5.70
N GLY A 504 -6.72 -6.09 5.10
CA GLY A 504 -5.43 -5.46 4.81
C GLY A 504 -4.67 -5.03 6.06
N LEU A 505 -4.85 -5.74 7.18
CA LEU A 505 -4.16 -5.50 8.44
C LEU A 505 -2.93 -6.41 8.56
N GLU A 506 -1.86 -5.91 9.17
CA GLU A 506 -0.71 -6.75 9.51
C GLU A 506 -1.04 -7.65 10.70
N LEU A 507 -0.41 -8.83 10.73
CA LEU A 507 -0.60 -9.85 11.76
C LEU A 507 0.72 -10.17 12.46
N LEU A 508 0.73 -10.07 13.78
CA LEU A 508 1.76 -10.56 14.69
C LEU A 508 1.24 -11.79 15.43
N ILE A 509 1.88 -12.93 15.23
CA ILE A 509 1.60 -14.15 16.03
C ILE A 509 2.67 -14.30 17.11
N GLU A 510 2.23 -14.30 18.37
CA GLU A 510 3.06 -14.56 19.54
C GLU A 510 2.93 -16.03 19.92
N VAL A 511 4.00 -16.82 19.74
CA VAL A 511 4.02 -18.24 20.05
C VAL A 511 4.76 -18.47 21.36
N ILE A 512 4.05 -19.02 22.35
CA ILE A 512 4.62 -19.40 23.64
C ILE A 512 4.45 -20.91 23.80
N PRO A 513 5.55 -21.69 23.88
CA PRO A 513 5.45 -23.09 24.27
C PRO A 513 4.80 -23.25 25.65
N PRO A 514 3.81 -24.13 25.80
CA PRO A 514 3.16 -24.33 27.08
C PRO A 514 4.14 -24.87 28.15
N PRO A 515 4.07 -24.44 29.40
CA PRO A 515 5.03 -24.79 30.43
C PRO A 515 4.97 -26.27 30.85
N ASP A 516 3.90 -26.96 30.51
CA ASP A 516 3.66 -28.40 30.77
C ASP A 516 4.17 -29.30 29.62
N MET A 517 4.74 -28.71 28.55
CA MET A 517 5.28 -29.42 27.40
C MET A 517 6.82 -29.30 27.33
N PRO A 518 7.52 -30.32 26.78
CA PRO A 518 8.95 -30.22 26.53
C PRO A 518 9.27 -29.01 25.64
N ASN A 519 10.33 -28.26 25.98
CA ASN A 519 10.76 -27.12 25.18
C ASN A 519 12.27 -27.24 24.95
N ASP A 520 12.65 -27.41 23.68
CA ASP A 520 14.04 -27.53 23.23
C ASP A 520 14.28 -26.61 22.00
N ASP A 521 15.51 -26.65 21.48
CA ASP A 521 15.91 -25.80 20.34
C ASP A 521 15.13 -26.09 19.05
N THR A 522 14.40 -27.18 18.95
CA THR A 522 13.59 -27.54 17.77
C THR A 522 12.12 -27.15 17.90
N THR A 523 11.65 -26.85 19.11
CA THR A 523 10.23 -26.62 19.41
C THR A 523 9.66 -25.43 18.63
N LEU A 524 10.32 -24.27 18.70
CA LEU A 524 9.85 -23.07 17.99
C LEU A 524 10.02 -23.16 16.46
N PRO A 525 11.18 -23.57 15.90
CA PRO A 525 11.31 -23.79 14.45
C PRO A 525 10.22 -24.73 13.90
N ARG A 526 9.94 -25.86 14.56
CA ARG A 526 8.87 -26.80 14.18
C ARG A 526 7.48 -26.19 14.28
N SER A 527 7.25 -25.32 15.27
CA SER A 527 5.98 -24.59 15.42
C SER A 527 5.74 -23.65 14.23
N LEU A 528 6.74 -22.85 13.89
CA LEU A 528 6.66 -21.93 12.75
C LEU A 528 6.48 -22.70 11.43
N GLN A 529 7.31 -23.73 11.19
CA GLN A 529 7.21 -24.60 10.02
C GLN A 529 5.81 -25.19 9.86
N ARG A 530 5.21 -25.65 10.96
CA ARG A 530 3.85 -26.20 10.94
C ARG A 530 2.82 -25.17 10.54
N LEU A 531 2.91 -23.94 11.07
CA LEU A 531 1.99 -22.85 10.73
C LEU A 531 2.17 -22.41 9.27
N TYR A 532 3.40 -22.32 8.78
CA TYR A 532 3.67 -22.05 7.35
C TYR A 532 3.09 -23.13 6.43
N ASN A 533 3.21 -24.43 6.80
CA ASN A 533 2.63 -25.54 6.04
C ASN A 533 1.09 -25.47 5.95
N LEU A 534 0.43 -24.77 6.87
CA LEU A 534 -1.01 -24.50 6.85
C LEU A 534 -1.37 -23.23 6.04
N GLY A 535 -0.39 -22.59 5.42
CA GLY A 535 -0.56 -21.34 4.66
C GLY A 535 -0.69 -20.09 5.54
N ILE A 536 -0.36 -20.18 6.82
CA ILE A 536 -0.39 -19.03 7.75
C ILE A 536 0.96 -18.31 7.66
N ARG A 537 0.97 -17.14 7.03
CA ARG A 537 2.16 -16.29 6.81
C ARG A 537 1.95 -14.94 7.49
N PRO A 538 2.22 -14.84 8.83
CA PRO A 538 2.07 -13.58 9.54
C PRO A 538 3.16 -12.58 9.10
N ASP A 539 2.89 -11.30 9.25
CA ASP A 539 3.89 -10.26 8.98
C ASP A 539 5.01 -10.25 10.01
N TRP A 540 4.67 -10.63 11.24
CA TRP A 540 5.56 -10.63 12.39
C TRP A 540 5.41 -11.89 13.23
N TRP A 541 6.53 -12.36 13.76
CA TRP A 541 6.55 -13.31 14.85
C TRP A 541 6.95 -12.62 16.15
N LYS A 542 6.41 -13.10 17.27
CA LYS A 542 6.88 -12.70 18.60
C LYS A 542 7.21 -13.98 19.39
N LEU A 543 8.48 -14.11 19.79
CA LEU A 543 9.02 -15.35 20.33
C LEU A 543 9.78 -15.11 21.63
N PRO A 544 9.85 -16.10 22.56
CA PRO A 544 10.68 -16.04 23.75
C PRO A 544 12.18 -16.04 23.41
N ALA A 545 12.99 -15.68 24.38
CA ALA A 545 14.43 -15.87 24.31
C ALA A 545 14.75 -17.36 24.13
N MET A 546 15.72 -17.66 23.26
CA MET A 546 16.14 -19.03 22.93
C MET A 546 17.65 -19.08 22.68
N SER A 547 18.21 -20.27 22.52
CA SER A 547 19.61 -20.46 22.17
C SER A 547 19.95 -19.91 20.79
N ASP A 548 21.23 -19.69 20.54
CA ASP A 548 21.72 -19.25 19.23
C ASP A 548 21.36 -20.26 18.13
N ALA A 549 21.43 -21.57 18.41
CA ALA A 549 21.05 -22.62 17.49
C ALA A 549 19.54 -22.55 17.12
N ALA A 550 18.67 -22.31 18.09
CA ALA A 550 17.23 -22.14 17.85
C ALA A 550 16.93 -20.86 17.04
N TRP A 551 17.63 -19.75 17.30
CA TRP A 551 17.53 -18.52 16.52
C TRP A 551 17.95 -18.73 15.06
N GLN A 552 19.04 -19.44 14.82
CA GLN A 552 19.50 -19.81 13.48
C GLN A 552 18.42 -20.60 12.74
N ALA A 553 17.88 -21.65 13.37
CA ALA A 553 16.85 -22.50 12.76
C ALA A 553 15.53 -21.74 12.50
N VAL A 554 15.14 -20.81 13.38
CA VAL A 554 13.98 -19.93 13.16
C VAL A 554 14.23 -19.01 11.95
N GLY A 555 15.41 -18.41 11.86
CA GLY A 555 15.78 -17.55 10.73
C GLY A 555 15.73 -18.29 9.40
N GLU A 556 16.33 -19.48 9.34
CA GLU A 556 16.31 -20.36 8.15
C GLU A 556 14.89 -20.78 7.76
N THR A 557 14.04 -21.11 8.76
CA THR A 557 12.63 -21.45 8.50
C THR A 557 11.88 -20.26 7.88
N ILE A 558 12.06 -19.04 8.40
CA ILE A 558 11.42 -17.83 7.88
C ILE A 558 11.92 -17.55 6.46
N GLU A 559 13.22 -17.58 6.22
CA GLU A 559 13.81 -17.30 4.91
C GLU A 559 13.33 -18.29 3.84
N LEU A 560 13.18 -19.57 4.20
CA LEU A 560 12.71 -20.62 3.29
C LEU A 560 11.22 -20.46 2.95
N GLU A 561 10.38 -20.11 3.94
CA GLU A 561 8.92 -20.17 3.80
C GLU A 561 8.27 -18.84 3.44
N ASP A 562 8.84 -17.72 3.90
CA ASP A 562 8.30 -16.37 3.66
C ASP A 562 9.38 -15.29 3.73
N THR A 563 10.02 -15.02 2.61
CA THR A 563 11.03 -13.94 2.47
C THR A 563 10.46 -12.55 2.74
N TYR A 564 9.14 -12.40 2.71
CA TYR A 564 8.44 -11.13 3.00
C TYR A 564 8.05 -10.98 4.48
N CYS A 565 8.32 -11.95 5.34
CA CYS A 565 8.14 -11.79 6.78
C CYS A 565 8.99 -10.60 7.27
N ARG A 566 8.35 -9.65 7.98
CA ARG A 566 9.05 -8.46 8.48
C ARG A 566 10.08 -8.77 9.55
N GLY A 567 9.90 -9.89 10.27
CA GLY A 567 10.84 -10.38 11.25
C GLY A 567 10.22 -10.84 12.56
N VAL A 568 11.09 -11.02 13.53
CA VAL A 568 10.76 -11.49 14.88
C VAL A 568 11.00 -10.38 15.89
N VAL A 569 10.09 -10.22 16.86
CA VAL A 569 10.29 -9.40 18.06
C VAL A 569 10.37 -10.30 19.30
N LEU A 570 11.34 -10.02 20.16
CA LEU A 570 11.56 -10.78 21.39
C LEU A 570 10.51 -10.43 22.44
N LEU A 571 9.99 -11.41 23.17
CA LEU A 571 9.10 -11.19 24.31
C LEU A 571 9.83 -11.29 25.66
N GLY A 572 9.27 -10.64 26.71
CA GLY A 572 9.95 -10.49 28.00
C GLY A 572 9.59 -11.50 29.09
N LEU A 573 8.43 -12.16 29.02
CA LEU A 573 7.90 -13.12 30.02
C LEU A 573 8.02 -12.70 31.49
N ASP A 574 8.01 -11.39 31.79
CA ASP A 574 8.17 -10.85 33.15
C ASP A 574 9.55 -11.15 33.78
N ALA A 575 10.56 -11.38 32.94
CA ALA A 575 11.93 -11.64 33.39
C ALA A 575 12.55 -10.38 34.02
N PRO A 576 13.47 -10.51 34.99
CA PRO A 576 14.26 -9.40 35.48
C PRO A 576 15.04 -8.69 34.35
N MET A 577 15.37 -7.42 34.53
CA MET A 577 16.08 -6.59 33.52
C MET A 577 17.38 -7.24 33.02
N ASP A 578 18.17 -7.83 33.92
CA ASP A 578 19.42 -8.50 33.56
C ASP A 578 19.22 -9.78 32.74
N ASP A 579 18.14 -10.52 33.00
CA ASP A 579 17.78 -11.69 32.23
C ASP A 579 17.34 -11.31 30.82
N MET A 580 16.60 -10.18 30.69
CA MET A 580 16.26 -9.62 29.40
C MET A 580 17.50 -9.24 28.58
N LYS A 581 18.47 -8.58 29.20
CA LYS A 581 19.73 -8.22 28.53
C LYS A 581 20.50 -9.44 28.05
N ARG A 582 20.54 -10.52 28.86
CA ARG A 582 21.12 -11.81 28.43
C ARG A 582 20.38 -12.44 27.26
N GLY A 583 19.04 -12.37 27.26
CA GLY A 583 18.22 -12.82 26.12
C GLY A 583 18.50 -12.06 24.82
N PHE A 584 18.90 -10.79 24.93
CA PHE A 584 19.27 -9.97 23.77
C PHE A 584 20.60 -10.40 23.12
N GLU A 585 21.54 -10.96 23.88
CA GLU A 585 22.86 -11.36 23.37
C GLU A 585 22.70 -12.34 22.18
N ALA A 586 22.00 -13.46 22.35
CA ALA A 586 21.76 -14.41 21.25
C ALA A 586 20.90 -13.77 20.15
N ALA A 587 19.76 -13.18 20.51
CA ALA A 587 18.81 -12.62 19.54
C ALA A 587 19.42 -11.53 18.64
N SER A 588 20.31 -10.71 19.20
CA SER A 588 20.93 -9.60 18.48
C SER A 588 21.83 -10.05 17.32
N HIS A 589 22.31 -11.27 17.31
CA HIS A 589 23.17 -11.83 16.25
C HIS A 589 22.39 -12.18 14.98
N HIS A 590 21.07 -12.33 15.06
CA HIS A 590 20.25 -12.81 13.95
C HIS A 590 19.48 -11.66 13.26
N ALA A 591 19.64 -11.56 11.95
CA ALA A 591 19.01 -10.49 11.13
C ALA A 591 17.47 -10.56 11.15
N CYS A 592 16.90 -11.76 11.35
CA CYS A 592 15.45 -11.93 11.47
C CYS A 592 14.88 -11.28 12.74
N CYS A 593 15.66 -11.15 13.83
CA CYS A 593 15.21 -10.48 15.05
C CYS A 593 15.34 -8.95 14.90
N LYS A 594 14.20 -8.26 14.93
CA LYS A 594 14.11 -6.80 14.72
C LYS A 594 14.08 -5.99 16.02
N GLY A 595 14.08 -6.67 17.16
CA GLY A 595 14.03 -5.99 18.45
C GLY A 595 13.20 -6.73 19.48
N PHE A 596 12.50 -5.96 20.31
CA PHE A 596 11.75 -6.49 21.43
C PHE A 596 10.43 -5.76 21.65
N THR A 597 9.48 -6.44 22.31
CA THR A 597 8.30 -5.83 22.93
C THR A 597 8.16 -6.38 24.35
N VAL A 598 8.58 -5.59 25.34
CA VAL A 598 8.69 -5.96 26.75
C VAL A 598 7.70 -5.19 27.59
N GLY A 599 7.07 -5.86 28.52
CA GLY A 599 5.97 -5.30 29.32
C GLY A 599 6.30 -5.08 30.78
N ARG A 600 5.84 -6.01 31.67
CA ARG A 600 5.86 -5.88 33.12
C ARG A 600 7.23 -5.57 33.71
N THR A 601 8.29 -6.12 33.16
CA THR A 601 9.68 -5.77 33.51
C THR A 601 9.93 -4.26 33.56
N LEU A 602 9.29 -3.50 32.65
CA LEU A 602 9.49 -2.06 32.51
C LEU A 602 8.55 -1.23 33.38
N PHE A 603 7.30 -1.66 33.57
CA PHE A 603 6.27 -0.81 34.16
C PHE A 603 5.67 -1.35 35.47
N ALA A 604 5.81 -2.64 35.83
CA ALA A 604 5.03 -3.22 36.91
C ALA A 604 5.30 -2.55 38.28
N SER A 605 6.57 -2.31 38.64
CA SER A 605 6.92 -1.66 39.93
C SER A 605 6.35 -0.24 40.01
N ALA A 606 6.61 0.60 39.00
CA ALA A 606 6.09 1.97 38.96
C ALA A 606 4.57 2.03 38.94
N SER A 607 3.91 1.08 38.25
CA SER A 607 2.45 1.00 38.22
C SER A 607 1.85 0.63 39.56
N ARG A 608 2.49 -0.29 40.32
CA ARG A 608 2.06 -0.60 41.72
C ARG A 608 2.19 0.62 42.63
N ASP A 609 3.33 1.35 42.53
CA ASP A 609 3.57 2.55 43.31
C ASP A 609 2.55 3.65 43.01
N TRP A 610 2.21 3.81 41.73
CA TRP A 610 1.20 4.78 41.30
C TRP A 610 -0.23 4.38 41.73
N LEU A 611 -0.60 3.11 41.59
CA LEU A 611 -1.90 2.60 42.03
C LEU A 611 -2.09 2.76 43.55
N ALA A 612 -1.03 2.51 44.30
CA ALA A 612 -1.01 2.70 45.76
C ALA A 612 -0.90 4.18 46.22
N GLY A 613 -0.76 5.13 45.29
CA GLY A 613 -0.58 6.54 45.58
C GLY A 613 0.77 6.91 46.18
N ARG A 614 1.79 6.06 46.03
CA ARG A 614 3.17 6.33 46.49
C ARG A 614 3.94 7.27 45.57
N ILE A 615 3.59 7.30 44.28
CA ILE A 615 4.11 8.24 43.31
C ILE A 615 2.96 8.88 42.50
N ASP A 616 3.21 10.04 41.94
CA ASP A 616 2.30 10.75 41.03
C ASP A 616 2.45 10.34 39.58
N ASP A 617 1.69 10.96 38.69
CA ASP A 617 1.70 10.70 37.25
C ASP A 617 3.09 10.95 36.66
N ALA A 618 3.76 12.02 37.04
CA ALA A 618 5.09 12.37 36.56
C ALA A 618 6.15 11.35 37.00
N GLY A 619 6.06 10.88 38.25
CA GLY A 619 6.94 9.85 38.79
C GLY A 619 6.80 8.52 38.06
N LEU A 620 5.55 8.10 37.74
CA LEU A 620 5.29 6.92 36.94
C LEU A 620 5.94 7.05 35.54
N VAL A 621 5.62 8.13 34.85
CA VAL A 621 6.12 8.36 33.47
C VAL A 621 7.66 8.36 33.47
N GLN A 622 8.29 9.07 34.39
CA GLN A 622 9.75 9.15 34.47
C GLN A 622 10.40 7.78 34.70
N GLN A 623 9.90 6.99 35.66
CA GLN A 623 10.49 5.68 35.98
C GLN A 623 10.36 4.71 34.80
N VAL A 624 9.17 4.62 34.19
CA VAL A 624 8.93 3.73 33.04
C VAL A 624 9.73 4.17 31.83
N ALA A 625 9.81 5.47 31.55
CA ALA A 625 10.61 6.02 30.45
C ALA A 625 12.11 5.71 30.61
N GLN A 626 12.64 5.80 31.83
CA GLN A 626 14.03 5.45 32.13
C GLN A 626 14.31 3.96 31.91
N ASN A 627 13.45 3.07 32.43
CA ASN A 627 13.58 1.64 32.25
C ASN A 627 13.53 1.26 30.78
N TYR A 628 12.62 1.85 30.01
CA TYR A 628 12.48 1.60 28.59
C TYR A 628 13.70 2.10 27.80
N ALA A 629 14.19 3.31 28.09
CA ALA A 629 15.39 3.85 27.47
C ALA A 629 16.64 3.01 27.76
N GLU A 630 16.73 2.41 28.95
CA GLU A 630 17.82 1.49 29.32
C GLU A 630 17.82 0.23 28.44
N LEU A 631 16.67 -0.39 28.20
CA LEU A 631 16.56 -1.54 27.31
C LEU A 631 16.85 -1.19 25.85
N ILE A 632 16.40 -0.04 25.37
CA ILE A 632 16.72 0.47 24.03
C ILE A 632 18.24 0.57 23.85
N LYS A 633 18.92 1.20 24.80
CA LYS A 633 20.38 1.37 24.75
C LYS A 633 21.11 0.04 24.80
N ALA A 634 20.68 -0.89 25.67
CA ALA A 634 21.27 -2.23 25.76
C ALA A 634 21.14 -3.00 24.43
N TRP A 635 19.96 -3.01 23.81
CA TRP A 635 19.76 -3.64 22.51
C TRP A 635 20.65 -3.05 21.43
N ARG A 636 20.67 -1.73 21.31
CA ARG A 636 21.47 -1.04 20.27
C ARG A 636 22.97 -1.23 20.47
N GLN A 637 23.46 -1.27 21.71
CA GLN A 637 24.87 -1.57 22.00
C GLN A 637 25.28 -2.96 21.50
N LEU A 638 24.43 -3.97 21.71
CA LEU A 638 24.69 -5.33 21.22
C LEU A 638 24.67 -5.39 19.69
N ARG A 639 23.73 -4.71 19.05
CA ARG A 639 23.66 -4.62 17.57
C ARG A 639 24.86 -3.91 16.95
N GLN A 640 25.39 -2.85 17.58
CA GLN A 640 26.53 -2.09 17.08
C GLN A 640 27.88 -2.80 17.32
N ALA A 641 27.96 -3.68 18.32
CA ALA A 641 29.18 -4.44 18.60
C ALA A 641 29.44 -5.55 17.55
N GLN A 642 28.51 -5.79 16.64
CA GLN A 642 28.67 -6.79 15.58
C GLN A 642 29.54 -6.24 14.45
N PRO A 643 30.53 -7.00 13.92
CA PRO A 643 31.21 -6.65 12.69
C PRO A 643 30.15 -6.60 11.57
N GLN A 644 30.07 -5.46 10.88
CA GLN A 644 29.25 -5.36 9.67
C GLN A 644 29.74 -6.40 8.66
N THR A 645 29.06 -7.53 8.56
CA THR A 645 29.22 -8.43 7.43
C THR A 645 28.70 -7.66 6.22
N GLN A 646 29.62 -7.17 5.39
CA GLN A 646 29.31 -6.47 4.15
C GLN A 646 28.40 -7.38 3.33
N ALA A 647 27.16 -6.95 3.13
CA ALA A 647 26.34 -7.47 2.06
C ALA A 647 27.05 -7.10 0.74
N HIS A 648 27.76 -8.05 0.16
CA HIS A 648 28.15 -7.98 -1.24
C HIS A 648 26.86 -8.08 -2.06
N THR A 649 26.27 -6.92 -2.36
CA THR A 649 25.44 -6.79 -3.55
C THR A 649 26.38 -6.90 -4.74
N GLU A 650 26.45 -8.06 -5.33
CA GLU A 650 26.98 -8.21 -6.69
C GLU A 650 26.02 -7.44 -7.61
N GLU A 651 26.55 -6.33 -8.17
CA GLU A 651 26.04 -5.74 -9.40
C GLU A 651 26.25 -6.77 -10.53
N ALA A 652 25.17 -7.28 -11.09
CA ALA A 652 25.17 -7.91 -12.41
C ALA A 652 23.85 -7.59 -13.12
#